data_5154eb484b6306aecb5e5c1083897311
#
_entry.id   5154eb484b6306aecb5e5c1083897311
#
_cell.length_a   1.000
_cell.length_b   1.000
_cell.length_c   1.000
_cell.angle_alpha   90.00
_cell.angle_beta   90.00
_cell.angle_gamma   90.00
#
_symmetry.space_group_name_H-M   'P 1'
#
loop_
_entity.id
_entity.type
_entity.pdbx_description
1 polymer ?
#
loop_
_entity_poly.entity_id
_entity_poly.type
_entity_poly.pdbx_seq_one_letter_code
_entity_poly.pdbx_strand_id
1 'polypeptide(L)'
;MGNANPANTTFLRWLSLLIISLLSRPADAQSGNGDYDTYTTWSEFVTEYLEQNIDEDALEAESDLRQDLQFMEDLHLRPQNINTAAKEDFLRLAFMTEAQADSILSYRSRKREFFSLGELQFVSGLTPVQRKWLSLFFYAERIDSRRAYAQKGKNRHLFITNLDVPFYKRAGNRQHTEEEYKNNPNCMYWGNALANTVRYRFSHGKQFSAGTTLQKDAGEPFAGCGNYPYDYVSAYAHLISTNGKWQAWLGDFNVRSNHGLIFSSGLFKNTAQINGPFPAKPLQIKPHSSCDETNYFRGLALARQGRVWNAAAFFSLRKLDARLENDTVTSFNKTGFHRTQTELERKNNVRNLTAAMQLGYNKNRLKLAFTFAFDNYNHVVWPKEQPYNLYFMRGKSACAFSCDYHIRSADRKWTHSGETAIDRRLHAAMTHTVRYSPSSRLLLTGQIRHFSPRFISIHGNAMQEGSRIQNETGITLGMNAQLPSSWEFTSYVEYFRFPRETFSATAKNSQGFAFSTLATYSPSPRLTYKIRYRYKTKQRDIPRHKGTLQYAELHKLTLTTISPFLSGMTLWVSGDALLSVSQTSKMQSGYMLSSRFSWEKLKQLSLDAFAAVFSTKADNRFYAYEPQLSYAGAFPSFFHRGLRLVGQCRWKPFDFMQVSARFGLLHYFNKDSIASGPQRINGSTKSDLNLQVIMRF
;
A
#
# COMPACT_ATOMS: atom_id res chain seq x y z
N MET A 1 -7.79 -44.25 -4.96
CA MET A 1 -8.97 -43.45 -5.28
C MET A 1 -9.49 -42.86 -3.95
N GLY A 2 -9.14 -41.61 -3.66
CA GLY A 2 -9.51 -40.97 -2.40
C GLY A 2 -10.89 -40.35 -2.51
N ASN A 3 -11.78 -40.70 -1.60
CA ASN A 3 -13.12 -40.12 -1.46
C ASN A 3 -13.04 -38.59 -1.35
N ALA A 4 -13.49 -37.91 -2.38
CA ALA A 4 -13.69 -36.47 -2.35
C ALA A 4 -14.79 -36.17 -1.31
N ASN A 5 -14.48 -35.31 -0.34
CA ASN A 5 -15.36 -34.90 0.73
C ASN A 5 -16.65 -34.30 0.13
N PRO A 6 -17.87 -34.84 0.38
CA PRO A 6 -19.10 -34.41 -0.28
C PRO A 6 -19.42 -32.92 -0.09
N ALA A 7 -18.91 -32.29 0.96
CA ALA A 7 -19.06 -30.84 1.17
C ALA A 7 -18.34 -30.00 0.10
N ASN A 8 -17.21 -30.47 -0.46
CA ASN A 8 -16.45 -29.75 -1.49
C ASN A 8 -17.13 -29.82 -2.86
N THR A 9 -17.76 -30.94 -3.19
CA THR A 9 -18.47 -31.09 -4.46
C THR A 9 -19.77 -30.30 -4.48
N THR A 10 -20.46 -30.22 -3.36
CA THR A 10 -21.67 -29.41 -3.21
C THR A 10 -21.37 -27.92 -3.32
N PHE A 11 -20.31 -27.44 -2.68
CA PHE A 11 -19.88 -26.03 -2.77
C PHE A 11 -19.50 -25.63 -4.20
N LEU A 12 -18.71 -26.44 -4.90
CA LEU A 12 -18.34 -26.18 -6.30
C LEU A 12 -19.56 -26.18 -7.24
N ARG A 13 -20.55 -27.02 -6.99
CA ARG A 13 -21.84 -27.01 -7.71
C ARG A 13 -22.65 -25.74 -7.45
N TRP A 14 -22.75 -25.30 -6.20
CA TRP A 14 -23.41 -24.04 -5.87
C TRP A 14 -22.68 -22.82 -6.42
N LEU A 15 -21.34 -22.82 -6.39
CA LEU A 15 -20.52 -21.76 -6.99
C LEU A 15 -20.71 -21.69 -8.51
N SER A 16 -20.71 -22.83 -9.19
CA SER A 16 -20.95 -22.89 -10.65
C SER A 16 -22.39 -22.47 -11.00
N LEU A 17 -23.40 -22.86 -10.23
CA LEU A 17 -24.78 -22.43 -10.43
C LEU A 17 -24.97 -20.93 -10.16
N LEU A 18 -24.31 -20.38 -9.17
CA LEU A 18 -24.34 -18.94 -8.89
C LEU A 18 -23.67 -18.14 -10.01
N ILE A 19 -22.52 -18.60 -10.50
CA ILE A 19 -21.81 -18.00 -11.63
C ILE A 19 -22.63 -18.09 -12.91
N ILE A 20 -23.25 -19.25 -13.18
CA ILE A 20 -24.12 -19.44 -14.34
C ILE A 20 -25.37 -18.57 -14.25
N SER A 21 -26.01 -18.44 -13.06
CA SER A 21 -27.16 -17.58 -12.86
C SER A 21 -26.85 -16.09 -12.99
N LEU A 22 -25.62 -15.67 -12.61
CA LEU A 22 -25.13 -14.31 -12.84
C LEU A 22 -24.76 -14.02 -14.29
N LEU A 23 -24.28 -15.03 -15.02
CA LEU A 23 -23.94 -14.94 -16.45
C LEU A 23 -25.20 -15.02 -17.34
N SER A 24 -26.27 -15.64 -16.89
CA SER A 24 -27.51 -15.88 -17.68
C SER A 24 -28.53 -14.75 -17.61
N ARG A 25 -28.30 -13.67 -16.91
CA ARG A 25 -29.16 -12.48 -17.01
C ARG A 25 -28.90 -11.78 -18.35
N PRO A 26 -29.88 -11.67 -19.26
CA PRO A 26 -29.73 -10.87 -20.45
C PRO A 26 -29.47 -9.43 -20.01
N ALA A 27 -28.44 -8.83 -20.55
CA ALA A 27 -28.23 -7.41 -20.45
C ALA A 27 -29.34 -6.73 -21.26
N ASP A 28 -30.46 -6.39 -20.64
CA ASP A 28 -31.40 -5.43 -21.17
C ASP A 28 -30.64 -4.11 -21.31
N ALA A 29 -30.03 -3.96 -22.47
CA ALA A 29 -29.47 -2.72 -22.93
C ALA A 29 -30.65 -1.78 -23.25
N GLN A 30 -31.25 -1.21 -22.19
CA GLN A 30 -32.05 -0.02 -22.38
C GLN A 30 -31.11 1.09 -22.87
N SER A 31 -31.23 1.35 -24.15
CA SER A 31 -30.73 2.54 -24.82
C SER A 31 -31.42 3.78 -24.22
N GLY A 32 -30.92 4.25 -23.09
CA GLY A 32 -31.27 5.52 -22.48
C GLY A 32 -30.24 6.54 -22.95
N ASN A 33 -30.72 7.53 -23.68
CA ASN A 33 -29.98 8.72 -24.11
C ASN A 33 -29.17 9.35 -22.98
N GLY A 34 -27.85 9.48 -23.22
CA GLY A 34 -27.03 10.64 -22.89
C GLY A 34 -26.95 11.07 -21.45
N ASP A 35 -26.17 10.39 -20.66
CA ASP A 35 -25.16 10.92 -19.76
C ASP A 35 -24.24 9.73 -19.49
N TYR A 36 -23.04 9.75 -20.07
CA TYR A 36 -22.02 8.75 -19.79
C TYR A 36 -21.63 8.98 -18.32
N ASP A 37 -22.31 8.27 -17.42
CA ASP A 37 -22.00 8.20 -15.99
C ASP A 37 -20.61 7.52 -15.85
N THR A 38 -19.58 8.33 -16.02
CA THR A 38 -18.17 7.95 -15.83
C THR A 38 -17.80 7.89 -14.36
N TYR A 39 -18.77 7.98 -13.48
CA TYR A 39 -18.54 8.03 -12.04
C TYR A 39 -18.22 6.65 -11.50
N THR A 40 -17.07 6.55 -10.84
CA THR A 40 -16.72 5.46 -9.95
C THR A 40 -16.72 6.00 -8.52
N THR A 41 -17.04 5.15 -7.55
CA THR A 41 -16.97 5.55 -6.14
C THR A 41 -15.52 5.43 -5.64
N TRP A 42 -15.19 6.19 -4.58
CA TRP A 42 -13.89 6.05 -3.90
C TRP A 42 -13.64 4.61 -3.46
N SER A 43 -14.66 3.97 -2.96
CA SER A 43 -14.64 2.59 -2.50
C SER A 43 -14.35 1.59 -3.63
N GLU A 44 -14.92 1.80 -4.82
CA GLU A 44 -14.63 1.03 -6.04
C GLU A 44 -13.17 1.18 -6.46
N PHE A 45 -12.72 2.43 -6.55
CA PHE A 45 -11.34 2.74 -6.89
C PHE A 45 -10.34 2.03 -5.97
N VAL A 46 -10.53 2.16 -4.64
CA VAL A 46 -9.63 1.55 -3.67
C VAL A 46 -9.60 0.03 -3.83
N THR A 47 -10.76 -0.60 -4.00
CA THR A 47 -10.83 -2.05 -4.22
C THR A 47 -10.10 -2.47 -5.49
N GLU A 48 -10.40 -1.84 -6.62
CA GLU A 48 -9.78 -2.15 -7.91
C GLU A 48 -8.28 -1.88 -7.90
N TYR A 49 -7.87 -0.75 -7.32
CA TYR A 49 -6.46 -0.37 -7.22
C TYR A 49 -5.67 -1.36 -6.36
N LEU A 50 -6.22 -1.76 -5.21
CA LEU A 50 -5.58 -2.72 -4.32
C LEU A 50 -5.51 -4.11 -4.94
N GLU A 51 -6.61 -4.60 -5.53
CA GLU A 51 -6.63 -5.88 -6.21
C GLU A 51 -5.61 -5.96 -7.35
N GLN A 52 -5.40 -4.88 -8.10
CA GLN A 52 -4.43 -4.86 -9.20
C GLN A 52 -2.98 -4.79 -8.73
N ASN A 53 -2.73 -4.12 -7.62
CA ASN A 53 -1.38 -3.71 -7.22
C ASN A 53 -0.83 -4.42 -5.98
N ILE A 54 -1.61 -5.25 -5.29
CA ILE A 54 -1.13 -5.96 -4.11
C ILE A 54 -0.82 -7.41 -4.45
N ASP A 55 0.37 -7.83 -4.09
CA ASP A 55 0.73 -9.21 -3.90
C ASP A 55 0.54 -9.57 -2.43
N GLU A 56 -0.22 -10.60 -2.16
CA GLU A 56 -0.63 -10.97 -0.81
C GLU A 56 0.54 -11.38 0.08
N ASP A 57 1.62 -11.86 -0.52
CA ASP A 57 2.85 -12.19 0.21
C ASP A 57 3.63 -10.94 0.66
N ALA A 58 3.33 -9.77 0.10
CA ALA A 58 3.97 -8.49 0.43
C ALA A 58 3.25 -7.70 1.53
N LEU A 59 2.24 -8.28 2.19
CA LEU A 59 1.39 -7.60 3.17
C LEU A 59 2.06 -7.27 4.52
N GLU A 60 3.33 -7.61 4.70
CA GLU A 60 4.15 -7.00 5.76
C GLU A 60 4.31 -5.47 5.59
N ALA A 61 3.95 -4.95 4.41
CA ALA A 61 4.00 -3.51 4.07
C ALA A 61 2.64 -2.78 4.22
N GLU A 62 1.78 -3.19 5.14
CA GLU A 62 0.47 -2.56 5.37
C GLU A 62 0.58 -1.05 5.65
N SER A 63 1.65 -0.61 6.32
CA SER A 63 1.91 0.81 6.61
C SER A 63 2.14 1.66 5.36
N ASP A 64 2.89 1.13 4.40
CA ASP A 64 3.21 1.83 3.15
C ASP A 64 1.98 2.00 2.25
N LEU A 65 1.13 0.95 2.22
CA LEU A 65 -0.15 0.98 1.54
C LEU A 65 -1.08 2.05 2.10
N ARG A 66 -1.17 2.15 3.42
CA ARG A 66 -1.96 3.18 4.07
C ARG A 66 -1.53 4.58 3.69
N GLN A 67 -0.23 4.85 3.61
CA GLN A 67 0.28 6.18 3.23
C GLN A 67 -0.12 6.58 1.80
N ASP A 68 0.02 5.67 0.83
CA ASP A 68 -0.31 5.97 -0.56
C ASP A 68 -1.83 6.13 -0.74
N LEU A 69 -2.64 5.30 -0.08
CA LEU A 69 -4.09 5.46 -0.08
C LEU A 69 -4.53 6.77 0.57
N GLN A 70 -3.96 7.13 1.71
CA GLN A 70 -4.25 8.41 2.38
C GLN A 70 -3.90 9.61 1.50
N PHE A 71 -2.78 9.52 0.80
CA PHE A 71 -2.39 10.59 -0.13
C PHE A 71 -3.35 10.71 -1.32
N MET A 72 -3.77 9.58 -1.90
CA MET A 72 -4.78 9.58 -2.98
C MET A 72 -6.15 10.04 -2.48
N GLU A 73 -6.52 9.68 -1.24
CA GLU A 73 -7.75 10.17 -0.63
C GLU A 73 -7.74 11.68 -0.42
N ASP A 74 -6.62 12.25 -0.02
CA ASP A 74 -6.45 13.71 0.03
C ASP A 74 -6.67 14.39 -1.33
N LEU A 75 -6.20 13.77 -2.41
CA LEU A 75 -6.42 14.28 -3.77
C LEU A 75 -7.87 14.10 -4.20
N HIS A 76 -8.50 12.97 -3.89
CA HIS A 76 -9.91 12.71 -4.16
C HIS A 76 -10.84 13.70 -3.46
N LEU A 77 -10.55 14.02 -2.20
CA LEU A 77 -11.33 15.01 -1.45
C LEU A 77 -11.17 16.44 -1.98
N ARG A 78 -10.25 16.67 -2.90
CA ARG A 78 -9.94 17.98 -3.53
C ARG A 78 -9.72 17.84 -5.03
N PRO A 79 -10.73 17.43 -5.81
CA PRO A 79 -10.60 17.30 -7.24
C PRO A 79 -10.12 18.61 -7.85
N GLN A 80 -9.31 18.52 -8.89
CA GLN A 80 -8.75 19.67 -9.58
C GLN A 80 -9.39 19.85 -10.95
N ASN A 81 -9.42 21.08 -11.45
CA ASN A 81 -9.87 21.30 -12.82
C ASN A 81 -8.81 20.77 -13.80
N ILE A 82 -9.19 19.81 -14.64
CA ILE A 82 -8.32 19.20 -15.65
C ILE A 82 -7.74 20.23 -16.63
N ASN A 83 -8.46 21.33 -16.84
CA ASN A 83 -8.05 22.41 -17.74
C ASN A 83 -6.92 23.28 -17.15
N THR A 84 -6.77 23.33 -15.82
CA THR A 84 -5.71 24.09 -15.14
C THR A 84 -4.64 23.20 -14.54
N ALA A 85 -4.84 21.87 -14.51
CA ALA A 85 -3.90 20.92 -13.94
C ALA A 85 -2.55 20.92 -14.68
N ALA A 86 -1.46 20.92 -13.93
CA ALA A 86 -0.10 20.77 -14.46
C ALA A 86 0.24 19.29 -14.64
N LYS A 87 1.32 18.98 -15.36
CA LYS A 87 1.82 17.60 -15.53
C LYS A 87 2.05 16.92 -14.18
N GLU A 88 2.59 17.66 -13.23
CA GLU A 88 2.89 17.21 -11.88
C GLU A 88 1.64 16.76 -11.12
N ASP A 89 0.48 17.38 -11.37
CA ASP A 89 -0.76 17.02 -10.69
C ASP A 89 -1.25 15.63 -11.13
N PHE A 90 -1.08 15.26 -12.42
CA PHE A 90 -1.34 13.90 -12.90
C PHE A 90 -0.35 12.88 -12.36
N LEU A 91 0.93 13.26 -12.29
CA LEU A 91 2.00 12.38 -11.80
C LEU A 91 2.00 12.16 -10.27
N ARG A 92 1.13 12.86 -9.55
CA ARG A 92 0.84 12.56 -8.14
C ARG A 92 0.03 11.27 -7.98
N LEU A 93 -0.75 10.90 -8.99
CA LEU A 93 -1.55 9.68 -8.98
C LEU A 93 -0.64 8.48 -9.26
N ALA A 94 -0.64 7.53 -8.35
CA ALA A 94 0.25 6.37 -8.41
C ALA A 94 -0.02 5.44 -9.62
N PHE A 95 -1.14 5.60 -10.31
CA PHE A 95 -1.52 4.82 -11.49
C PHE A 95 -1.26 5.55 -12.82
N MET A 96 -0.74 6.79 -12.80
CA MET A 96 -0.52 7.60 -14.00
C MET A 96 0.94 7.61 -14.44
N THR A 97 1.19 7.26 -15.69
CA THR A 97 2.51 7.35 -16.32
C THR A 97 2.79 8.75 -16.88
N GLU A 98 4.07 9.06 -17.08
CA GLU A 98 4.48 10.31 -17.73
C GLU A 98 3.94 10.43 -19.16
N ALA A 99 3.89 9.31 -19.90
CA ALA A 99 3.35 9.27 -21.26
C ALA A 99 1.85 9.59 -21.30
N GLN A 100 1.09 9.07 -20.33
CA GLN A 100 -0.33 9.34 -20.21
C GLN A 100 -0.62 10.80 -19.83
N ALA A 101 0.15 11.35 -18.89
CA ALA A 101 0.07 12.77 -18.55
C ALA A 101 0.37 13.67 -19.78
N ASP A 102 1.42 13.35 -20.54
CA ASP A 102 1.76 14.06 -21.78
C ASP A 102 0.65 13.94 -22.84
N SER A 103 -0.02 12.78 -22.94
CA SER A 103 -1.14 12.58 -23.86
C SER A 103 -2.34 13.44 -23.48
N ILE A 104 -2.70 13.55 -22.20
CA ILE A 104 -3.76 14.43 -21.70
C ILE A 104 -3.43 15.90 -22.02
N LEU A 105 -2.21 16.34 -21.71
CA LEU A 105 -1.77 17.69 -21.97
C LEU A 105 -1.72 18.02 -23.47
N SER A 106 -1.29 17.07 -24.30
CA SER A 106 -1.28 17.23 -25.77
C SER A 106 -2.68 17.29 -26.34
N TYR A 107 -3.64 16.53 -25.83
CA TYR A 107 -5.05 16.64 -26.20
C TYR A 107 -5.61 18.01 -25.83
N ARG A 108 -5.38 18.46 -24.57
CA ARG A 108 -5.78 19.78 -24.10
C ARG A 108 -5.22 20.91 -24.97
N SER A 109 -3.93 20.86 -25.32
CA SER A 109 -3.31 21.91 -26.17
C SER A 109 -3.90 21.96 -27.57
N ARG A 110 -4.33 20.84 -28.15
CA ARG A 110 -4.96 20.77 -29.48
C ARG A 110 -6.42 21.25 -29.46
N LYS A 111 -7.17 20.90 -28.41
CA LYS A 111 -8.61 21.26 -28.26
C LYS A 111 -8.85 22.53 -27.47
N ARG A 112 -7.81 23.15 -26.92
CA ARG A 112 -7.76 24.29 -26.01
C ARG A 112 -8.26 23.99 -24.60
N GLU A 113 -9.38 23.28 -24.44
CA GLU A 113 -9.93 22.87 -23.14
C GLU A 113 -10.73 21.58 -23.28
N PHE A 114 -10.95 20.87 -22.14
CA PHE A 114 -11.91 19.79 -21.99
C PHE A 114 -13.27 20.40 -21.62
N PHE A 115 -14.32 20.05 -22.33
CA PHE A 115 -15.69 20.42 -21.98
C PHE A 115 -16.28 19.44 -20.95
N SER A 116 -15.87 18.17 -21.01
CA SER A 116 -16.27 17.13 -20.06
C SER A 116 -15.16 16.10 -19.87
N LEU A 117 -15.19 15.33 -18.77
CA LEU A 117 -14.27 14.22 -18.55
C LEU A 117 -14.52 13.05 -19.50
N GLY A 118 -15.70 12.97 -20.13
CA GLY A 118 -16.01 11.99 -21.17
C GLY A 118 -15.05 12.06 -22.36
N GLU A 119 -14.45 13.23 -22.63
CA GLU A 119 -13.44 13.39 -23.70
C GLU A 119 -12.13 12.63 -23.44
N LEU A 120 -11.89 12.16 -22.22
CA LEU A 120 -10.74 11.29 -21.91
C LEU A 120 -10.75 9.99 -22.74
N GLN A 121 -11.89 9.59 -23.31
CA GLN A 121 -11.96 8.46 -24.24
C GLN A 121 -11.16 8.69 -25.53
N PHE A 122 -10.95 9.93 -25.93
CA PHE A 122 -10.17 10.31 -27.12
C PHE A 122 -8.67 10.51 -26.81
N VAL A 123 -8.28 10.43 -25.54
CA VAL A 123 -6.86 10.51 -25.14
C VAL A 123 -6.22 9.14 -25.28
N SER A 124 -5.22 9.04 -26.15
CA SER A 124 -4.49 7.79 -26.38
C SER A 124 -3.69 7.35 -25.16
N GLY A 125 -3.67 6.04 -24.89
CA GLY A 125 -2.88 5.43 -23.82
C GLY A 125 -3.55 5.40 -22.45
N LEU A 126 -4.80 5.87 -22.32
CA LEU A 126 -5.60 5.72 -21.12
C LEU A 126 -6.47 4.46 -21.21
N THR A 127 -6.40 3.57 -20.22
CA THR A 127 -7.31 2.43 -20.11
C THR A 127 -8.72 2.90 -19.73
N PRO A 128 -9.79 2.12 -20.04
CA PRO A 128 -11.13 2.42 -19.56
C PRO A 128 -11.20 2.58 -18.02
N VAL A 129 -10.48 1.75 -17.29
CA VAL A 129 -10.40 1.79 -15.83
C VAL A 129 -9.72 3.09 -15.35
N GLN A 130 -8.61 3.50 -15.96
CA GLN A 130 -7.92 4.74 -15.61
C GLN A 130 -8.77 5.99 -15.89
N ARG A 131 -9.56 5.97 -16.97
CA ARG A 131 -10.50 7.07 -17.28
C ARG A 131 -11.56 7.24 -16.19
N LYS A 132 -12.12 6.13 -15.70
CA LYS A 132 -13.02 6.15 -14.54
C LYS A 132 -12.32 6.68 -13.29
N TRP A 133 -11.11 6.21 -12.99
CA TRP A 133 -10.36 6.65 -11.82
C TRP A 133 -10.03 8.14 -11.86
N LEU A 134 -9.72 8.71 -13.03
CA LEU A 134 -9.44 10.13 -13.17
C LEU A 134 -10.62 11.02 -12.78
N SER A 135 -11.87 10.54 -12.91
CA SER A 135 -13.05 11.30 -12.50
C SER A 135 -13.15 11.54 -10.98
N LEU A 136 -12.44 10.75 -10.19
CA LEU A 136 -12.34 10.96 -8.74
C LEU A 136 -11.42 12.13 -8.36
N PHE A 137 -10.47 12.49 -9.23
CA PHE A 137 -9.39 13.43 -8.93
C PHE A 137 -9.48 14.70 -9.74
N PHE A 138 -10.25 14.70 -10.84
CA PHE A 138 -10.40 15.84 -11.72
C PHE A 138 -11.87 16.09 -12.06
N TYR A 139 -12.16 17.34 -12.38
CA TYR A 139 -13.40 17.78 -13.03
C TYR A 139 -13.07 18.65 -14.23
N ALA A 140 -13.99 18.79 -15.17
CA ALA A 140 -13.85 19.67 -16.33
C ALA A 140 -14.75 20.90 -16.13
N GLU A 141 -14.13 22.07 -16.05
CA GLU A 141 -14.80 23.37 -15.98
C GLU A 141 -14.02 24.35 -16.85
N ARG A 142 -14.72 25.22 -17.56
CA ARG A 142 -14.09 26.27 -18.38
C ARG A 142 -13.20 27.16 -17.52
N ILE A 143 -12.10 27.61 -18.11
CA ILE A 143 -11.16 28.49 -17.42
C ILE A 143 -11.79 29.90 -17.34
N ASP A 144 -12.41 30.22 -16.23
CA ASP A 144 -12.78 31.59 -15.89
C ASP A 144 -11.60 32.22 -15.12
N SER A 145 -10.94 33.19 -15.76
CA SER A 145 -9.80 33.92 -15.21
C SER A 145 -10.09 34.58 -13.87
N ARG A 146 -11.35 35.01 -13.66
CA ARG A 146 -11.78 35.65 -12.40
C ARG A 146 -11.87 34.65 -11.24
N ARG A 147 -12.35 33.41 -11.49
CA ARG A 147 -12.42 32.34 -10.46
C ARG A 147 -11.06 31.76 -10.15
N ALA A 148 -10.17 31.66 -11.12
CA ALA A 148 -8.79 31.17 -10.88
C ALA A 148 -8.01 32.10 -9.92
N TYR A 149 -8.26 33.41 -9.96
CA TYR A 149 -7.65 34.37 -9.04
C TYR A 149 -8.24 34.28 -7.62
N ALA A 150 -9.54 34.01 -7.49
CA ALA A 150 -10.23 33.88 -6.19
C ALA A 150 -9.85 32.63 -5.38
N GLN A 151 -9.27 31.63 -6.00
CA GLN A 151 -8.78 30.41 -5.29
C GLN A 151 -7.35 30.57 -4.74
N LYS A 152 -6.60 31.61 -5.12
CA LYS A 152 -5.30 31.93 -4.55
C LYS A 152 -5.48 32.43 -3.11
N GLY A 153 -4.96 31.65 -2.14
CA GLY A 153 -4.83 32.13 -0.76
C GLY A 153 -5.97 31.79 0.21
N LYS A 154 -6.89 30.88 -0.12
CA LYS A 154 -7.91 30.43 0.85
C LYS A 154 -7.28 29.55 1.93
N ASN A 155 -7.61 29.86 3.18
CA ASN A 155 -7.34 28.99 4.32
C ASN A 155 -8.25 27.77 4.26
N ARG A 156 -7.71 26.63 4.62
CA ARG A 156 -8.46 25.36 4.68
C ARG A 156 -8.02 24.60 5.90
N HIS A 157 -8.99 24.13 6.64
CA HIS A 157 -8.80 23.31 7.82
C HIS A 157 -9.41 21.94 7.59
N LEU A 158 -8.73 20.90 8.01
CA LEU A 158 -9.21 19.52 8.01
C LEU A 158 -8.98 18.95 9.41
N PHE A 159 -10.04 18.56 10.06
CA PHE A 159 -10.00 17.86 11.34
C PHE A 159 -10.60 16.47 11.17
N ILE A 160 -9.92 15.44 11.67
CA ILE A 160 -10.34 14.05 11.62
C ILE A 160 -10.15 13.45 13.00
N THR A 161 -11.17 12.82 13.54
CA THR A 161 -11.04 12.00 14.75
C THR A 161 -11.65 10.63 14.52
N ASN A 162 -10.94 9.59 14.99
CA ASN A 162 -11.39 8.20 14.96
C ASN A 162 -11.44 7.66 16.38
N LEU A 163 -12.40 6.79 16.64
CA LEU A 163 -12.53 6.03 17.87
C LEU A 163 -12.85 4.58 17.53
N ASP A 164 -12.02 3.65 18.02
CA ASP A 164 -12.21 2.22 17.85
C ASP A 164 -12.64 1.60 19.18
N VAL A 165 -13.82 0.97 19.18
CA VAL A 165 -14.47 0.37 20.35
C VAL A 165 -14.60 -1.14 20.14
N PRO A 166 -13.79 -1.98 20.79
CA PRO A 166 -13.94 -3.42 20.74
C PRO A 166 -15.09 -3.89 21.66
N PHE A 167 -15.92 -4.82 21.19
CA PHE A 167 -16.94 -5.50 22.01
C PHE A 167 -16.47 -6.84 22.55
N TYR A 168 -15.17 -7.01 22.68
CA TYR A 168 -14.49 -8.17 23.25
C TYR A 168 -13.40 -7.75 24.21
N LYS A 169 -13.03 -8.63 25.11
CA LYS A 169 -11.92 -8.42 26.06
C LYS A 169 -10.72 -9.27 25.64
N ARG A 170 -9.56 -8.63 25.47
CA ARG A 170 -8.27 -9.33 25.33
C ARG A 170 -7.77 -9.78 26.69
N ALA A 171 -6.99 -10.84 26.74
CA ALA A 171 -6.37 -11.32 27.98
C ALA A 171 -5.61 -10.19 28.71
N GLY A 172 -4.88 -9.35 27.96
CA GLY A 172 -4.14 -8.23 28.55
C GLY A 172 -5.02 -7.10 29.15
N ASN A 173 -6.32 -7.05 28.84
CA ASN A 173 -7.24 -6.05 29.40
C ASN A 173 -8.06 -6.58 30.60
N ARG A 174 -7.82 -7.83 31.06
CA ARG A 174 -8.42 -8.33 32.27
C ARG A 174 -7.62 -7.90 33.50
N GLN A 175 -8.21 -8.01 34.68
CA GLN A 175 -7.46 -7.89 35.91
C GLN A 175 -6.53 -9.09 36.08
N HIS A 176 -5.30 -8.83 36.48
CA HIS A 176 -4.28 -9.81 36.77
C HIS A 176 -3.88 -9.75 38.25
N THR A 177 -3.54 -10.92 38.83
CA THR A 177 -3.03 -10.97 40.18
C THR A 177 -1.57 -10.52 40.21
N GLU A 178 -1.08 -10.12 41.40
CA GLU A 178 0.33 -9.76 41.55
C GLU A 178 1.25 -10.95 41.21
N GLU A 179 0.83 -12.17 41.48
CA GLU A 179 1.58 -13.38 41.17
C GLU A 179 1.66 -13.61 39.66
N GLU A 180 0.55 -13.47 38.91
CA GLU A 180 0.54 -13.53 37.46
C GLU A 180 1.49 -12.48 36.85
N TYR A 181 1.50 -11.26 37.39
CA TYR A 181 2.37 -10.16 36.93
C TYR A 181 3.85 -10.42 37.25
N LYS A 182 4.18 -10.92 38.46
CA LYS A 182 5.55 -11.27 38.81
C LYS A 182 6.10 -12.38 37.91
N ASN A 183 5.27 -13.38 37.57
CA ASN A 183 5.67 -14.49 36.69
C ASN A 183 5.80 -14.06 35.23
N ASN A 184 4.98 -13.10 34.76
CA ASN A 184 5.01 -12.58 33.41
C ASN A 184 4.59 -11.10 33.37
N PRO A 185 5.54 -10.14 33.47
CA PRO A 185 5.22 -8.70 33.43
C PRO A 185 4.52 -8.24 32.14
N ASN A 186 4.55 -9.04 31.08
CA ASN A 186 3.87 -8.74 29.81
C ASN A 186 2.46 -9.33 29.73
N CYS A 187 1.91 -9.89 30.80
CA CYS A 187 0.56 -10.49 30.78
C CYS A 187 -0.56 -9.44 30.65
N MET A 188 -0.32 -8.20 31.11
CA MET A 188 -1.31 -7.13 31.11
C MET A 188 -0.92 -5.93 30.23
N TYR A 189 -1.93 -5.19 29.80
CA TYR A 189 -1.79 -3.88 29.16
C TYR A 189 -1.95 -2.76 30.19
N TRP A 190 -1.10 -1.71 30.03
CA TRP A 190 -1.14 -0.55 30.90
C TRP A 190 -2.28 0.43 30.61
N GLY A 191 -2.92 0.29 29.44
CA GLY A 191 -4.01 1.15 29.01
C GLY A 191 -5.31 0.42 28.74
N ASN A 192 -6.36 1.21 28.46
CA ASN A 192 -7.67 0.69 28.14
C ASN A 192 -7.76 0.08 26.73
N ALA A 193 -8.87 -0.60 26.42
CA ALA A 193 -9.09 -1.28 25.16
C ALA A 193 -9.43 -0.36 23.98
N LEU A 194 -9.69 0.93 24.21
CA LEU A 194 -10.03 1.89 23.17
C LEU A 194 -8.81 2.35 22.40
N ALA A 195 -8.90 2.47 21.07
CA ALA A 195 -7.93 3.18 20.26
C ALA A 195 -8.53 4.50 19.77
N ASN A 196 -7.70 5.53 19.69
CA ASN A 196 -8.13 6.86 19.25
C ASN A 196 -7.05 7.53 18.41
N THR A 197 -7.49 8.21 17.35
CA THR A 197 -6.62 9.01 16.50
C THR A 197 -7.23 10.38 16.29
N VAL A 198 -6.42 11.42 16.40
CA VAL A 198 -6.82 12.81 16.09
C VAL A 198 -5.83 13.36 15.07
N ARG A 199 -6.33 13.95 13.99
CA ARG A 199 -5.52 14.62 12.97
C ARG A 199 -6.06 16.00 12.70
N TYR A 200 -5.16 16.96 12.62
CA TYR A 200 -5.47 18.30 12.20
C TYR A 200 -4.51 18.73 11.09
N ARG A 201 -5.05 19.34 10.04
CA ARG A 201 -4.27 19.88 8.94
C ARG A 201 -4.79 21.27 8.59
N PHE A 202 -3.86 22.20 8.47
CA PHE A 202 -4.06 23.52 7.94
C PHE A 202 -3.36 23.68 6.60
N SER A 203 -3.95 24.41 5.66
CA SER A 203 -3.28 24.80 4.42
C SER A 203 -3.71 26.19 3.97
N HIS A 204 -2.74 26.99 3.54
CA HIS A 204 -2.93 28.30 2.94
C HIS A 204 -2.50 28.27 1.47
N GLY A 205 -3.47 28.23 0.56
CA GLY A 205 -3.22 28.05 -0.87
C GLY A 205 -2.40 26.77 -1.16
N LYS A 206 -1.42 26.90 -2.06
CA LYS A 206 -0.41 25.87 -2.36
C LYS A 206 0.91 26.11 -1.61
N GLN A 207 1.07 27.26 -0.94
CA GLN A 207 2.35 27.75 -0.44
C GLN A 207 2.70 27.23 0.96
N PHE A 208 1.69 27.02 1.81
CA PHE A 208 1.90 26.56 3.17
C PHE A 208 0.96 25.44 3.57
N SER A 209 1.46 24.45 4.23
CA SER A 209 0.65 23.45 4.95
C SER A 209 1.33 23.04 6.25
N ALA A 210 0.55 22.86 7.29
CA ALA A 210 1.01 22.33 8.57
C ALA A 210 -0.02 21.31 9.08
N GLY A 211 0.43 20.35 9.87
CA GLY A 211 -0.47 19.37 10.43
C GLY A 211 0.11 18.65 11.63
N THR A 212 -0.78 18.05 12.40
CA THR A 212 -0.44 17.17 13.52
C THR A 212 -1.29 15.91 13.49
N THR A 213 -0.69 14.82 13.92
CA THR A 213 -1.35 13.52 14.10
C THR A 213 -1.03 13.02 15.49
N LEU A 214 -2.06 12.68 16.23
CA LEU A 214 -2.01 12.12 17.57
C LEU A 214 -2.66 10.75 17.54
N GLN A 215 -2.02 9.73 18.10
CA GLN A 215 -2.55 8.37 18.14
C GLN A 215 -2.29 7.72 19.49
N LYS A 216 -3.25 6.93 19.91
CA LYS A 216 -3.19 5.99 21.01
C LYS A 216 -3.76 4.66 20.55
N ASP A 217 -2.97 3.61 20.60
CA ASP A 217 -3.43 2.27 20.29
C ASP A 217 -4.17 1.61 21.46
N ALA A 218 -4.95 0.56 21.13
CA ALA A 218 -5.68 -0.21 22.13
C ALA A 218 -4.70 -0.96 23.06
N GLY A 219 -4.78 -0.67 24.35
CA GLY A 219 -3.88 -1.23 25.38
C GLY A 219 -2.78 -0.27 25.81
N GLU A 220 -2.60 0.87 25.14
CA GLU A 220 -1.65 1.88 25.54
C GLU A 220 -2.23 2.82 26.61
N PRO A 221 -1.40 3.33 27.55
CA PRO A 221 -1.84 4.30 28.52
C PRO A 221 -2.16 5.65 27.86
N PHE A 222 -3.28 6.24 28.28
CA PHE A 222 -3.65 7.63 27.95
C PHE A 222 -3.23 8.54 29.10
N ALA A 223 -2.23 9.34 28.90
CA ALA A 223 -1.50 10.08 29.93
C ALA A 223 -0.88 9.17 31.02
N GLY A 224 0.32 9.44 31.46
CA GLY A 224 1.08 8.60 32.40
C GLY A 224 2.11 7.70 31.72
N CYS A 225 2.91 6.98 32.48
CA CYS A 225 4.02 6.15 32.01
C CYS A 225 5.00 6.87 31.06
N GLY A 226 5.21 8.18 31.27
CA GLY A 226 6.04 9.02 30.40
C GLY A 226 5.36 9.48 29.11
N ASN A 227 4.08 9.22 28.91
CA ASN A 227 3.28 9.70 27.80
C ASN A 227 2.60 11.04 28.16
N TYR A 228 2.69 11.99 27.27
CA TYR A 228 1.73 13.10 27.15
C TYR A 228 0.49 12.53 26.46
N PRO A 229 -0.75 13.06 26.62
CA PRO A 229 -1.99 12.28 26.44
C PRO A 229 -1.99 11.18 25.37
N TYR A 230 -1.17 11.30 24.36
CA TYR A 230 -1.02 10.34 23.27
C TYR A 230 0.37 9.72 23.24
N ASP A 231 0.44 8.43 22.92
CA ASP A 231 1.69 7.70 22.78
C ASP A 231 2.49 8.18 21.57
N TYR A 232 1.81 8.33 20.45
CA TYR A 232 2.37 8.82 19.21
C TYR A 232 1.95 10.25 18.91
N VAL A 233 2.94 11.10 18.61
CA VAL A 233 2.76 12.50 18.21
C VAL A 233 3.63 12.79 16.99
N SER A 234 3.00 13.20 15.91
CA SER A 234 3.65 13.67 14.69
C SER A 234 3.20 15.08 14.35
N ALA A 235 4.14 15.92 13.90
CA ALA A 235 3.82 17.27 13.44
C ALA A 235 4.74 17.66 12.28
N TYR A 236 4.20 18.45 11.34
CA TYR A 236 4.97 18.96 10.22
C TYR A 236 4.55 20.37 9.83
N ALA A 237 5.47 21.09 9.20
CA ALA A 237 5.21 22.29 8.41
C ALA A 237 5.89 22.16 7.04
N HIS A 238 5.20 22.53 5.98
CA HIS A 238 5.70 22.49 4.60
C HIS A 238 5.47 23.84 3.94
N LEU A 239 6.51 24.40 3.37
CA LEU A 239 6.56 25.68 2.70
C LEU A 239 6.96 25.50 1.23
N ILE A 240 6.26 26.20 0.35
CA ILE A 240 6.61 26.30 -1.07
C ILE A 240 6.76 27.78 -1.42
N SER A 241 7.91 28.15 -2.00
CA SER A 241 8.14 29.52 -2.44
C SER A 241 7.12 29.97 -3.49
N THR A 242 6.89 31.26 -3.62
CA THR A 242 5.91 31.85 -4.56
C THR A 242 6.16 31.45 -6.01
N ASN A 243 7.44 31.27 -6.40
CA ASN A 243 7.84 30.81 -7.72
C ASN A 243 7.85 29.27 -7.87
N GLY A 244 7.47 28.51 -6.82
CA GLY A 244 7.44 27.04 -6.81
C GLY A 244 8.79 26.34 -6.85
N LYS A 245 9.91 27.09 -6.89
CA LYS A 245 11.25 26.52 -7.08
C LYS A 245 11.85 25.95 -5.79
N TRP A 246 11.54 26.52 -4.65
CA TRP A 246 12.05 26.08 -3.35
C TRP A 246 10.93 25.48 -2.50
N GLN A 247 11.25 24.40 -1.83
CA GLN A 247 10.37 23.76 -0.86
C GLN A 247 11.15 23.46 0.40
N ALA A 248 10.51 23.64 1.55
CA ALA A 248 11.07 23.34 2.86
C ALA A 248 10.08 22.55 3.70
N TRP A 249 10.57 21.54 4.41
CA TRP A 249 9.81 20.73 5.37
C TRP A 249 10.48 20.84 6.74
N LEU A 250 9.68 21.07 7.75
CA LEU A 250 10.10 21.07 9.16
C LEU A 250 9.23 20.07 9.91
N GLY A 251 9.83 19.28 10.80
CA GLY A 251 9.15 18.24 11.56
C GLY A 251 9.19 16.89 10.85
N ASP A 252 8.04 16.21 10.72
CA ASP A 252 7.97 14.84 10.21
C ASP A 252 7.70 14.78 8.70
N PHE A 253 8.50 14.01 8.00
CA PHE A 253 8.40 13.85 6.54
C PHE A 253 8.82 12.46 6.09
N ASN A 254 8.36 12.07 4.90
CA ASN A 254 8.71 10.84 4.21
C ASN A 254 9.59 11.14 3.00
N VAL A 255 10.50 10.23 2.70
CA VAL A 255 11.44 10.35 1.59
C VAL A 255 11.36 9.12 0.70
N ARG A 256 11.27 9.33 -0.61
CA ARG A 256 11.27 8.26 -1.61
C ARG A 256 12.22 8.62 -2.76
N SER A 257 13.10 7.73 -3.14
CA SER A 257 13.86 7.78 -4.40
C SER A 257 13.21 6.87 -5.46
N ASN A 258 13.62 7.00 -6.71
CA ASN A 258 12.95 6.40 -7.87
C ASN A 258 12.73 4.88 -7.77
N HIS A 259 13.80 4.09 -7.63
CA HIS A 259 13.72 2.63 -7.58
C HIS A 259 13.82 2.08 -6.16
N GLY A 260 14.19 2.93 -5.20
CA GLY A 260 14.11 2.62 -3.79
C GLY A 260 15.30 1.88 -3.20
N LEU A 261 16.47 1.87 -3.84
CA LEU A 261 17.63 1.18 -3.29
C LEU A 261 18.19 1.85 -2.03
N ILE A 262 18.08 3.19 -1.92
CA ILE A 262 18.51 3.94 -0.72
C ILE A 262 17.33 4.40 0.12
N PHE A 263 16.35 5.07 -0.50
CA PHE A 263 15.16 5.58 0.18
C PHE A 263 13.90 5.10 -0.52
N SER A 264 13.01 4.48 0.22
CA SER A 264 11.65 4.25 -0.25
C SER A 264 10.70 4.12 0.93
N SER A 265 9.65 4.93 0.89
CA SER A 265 8.44 4.75 1.67
C SER A 265 7.31 4.56 0.67
N GLY A 266 6.73 3.36 0.57
CA GLY A 266 5.57 3.10 -0.29
C GLY A 266 5.56 1.74 -1.02
N LEU A 267 4.56 1.52 -1.85
CA LEU A 267 4.09 0.25 -2.43
C LEU A 267 5.06 -0.49 -3.39
N PHE A 268 6.25 -0.01 -3.66
CA PHE A 268 7.11 -0.55 -4.73
C PHE A 268 7.74 -1.94 -4.48
N LYS A 269 7.34 -2.65 -3.44
CA LYS A 269 7.86 -4.00 -3.16
C LYS A 269 7.31 -5.11 -4.06
N ASN A 270 6.35 -4.82 -4.93
CA ASN A 270 5.50 -5.86 -5.44
C ASN A 270 5.69 -6.06 -6.95
N THR A 271 5.97 -7.29 -7.36
CA THR A 271 6.15 -7.69 -8.76
C THR A 271 4.88 -7.47 -9.59
N ALA A 272 3.69 -7.48 -9.00
CA ALA A 272 2.45 -7.14 -9.70
C ALA A 272 2.47 -5.71 -10.27
N GLN A 273 3.28 -4.81 -9.71
CA GLN A 273 3.43 -3.42 -10.18
C GLN A 273 4.46 -3.24 -11.29
N ILE A 274 5.06 -4.31 -11.81
CA ILE A 274 6.07 -4.22 -12.89
C ILE A 274 5.52 -3.46 -14.12
N ASN A 275 4.23 -3.59 -14.38
CA ASN A 275 3.53 -2.90 -15.46
C ASN A 275 2.98 -1.52 -15.04
N GLY A 276 3.05 -1.17 -13.76
CA GLY A 276 2.60 0.12 -13.23
C GLY A 276 3.53 1.28 -13.60
N PRO A 277 3.17 2.52 -13.31
CA PRO A 277 4.01 3.67 -13.57
C PRO A 277 5.30 3.61 -12.74
N PHE A 278 6.45 3.80 -13.37
CA PHE A 278 7.69 4.05 -12.64
C PHE A 278 7.80 5.54 -12.34
N PRO A 279 8.05 5.92 -11.09
CA PRO A 279 8.27 7.32 -10.78
C PRO A 279 9.58 7.79 -11.42
N ALA A 280 9.44 8.62 -12.44
CA ALA A 280 10.58 9.28 -13.08
C ALA A 280 10.91 10.61 -12.38
N LYS A 281 10.81 10.66 -11.06
CA LYS A 281 11.03 11.86 -10.26
C LYS A 281 12.27 11.71 -9.40
N PRO A 282 13.04 12.80 -9.23
CA PRO A 282 14.07 12.87 -8.20
C PRO A 282 13.46 12.66 -6.83
N LEU A 283 14.28 12.67 -5.79
CA LEU A 283 13.87 12.49 -4.40
C LEU A 283 12.54 13.20 -4.09
N GLN A 284 11.53 12.43 -3.76
CA GLN A 284 10.24 12.96 -3.35
C GLN A 284 10.22 13.06 -1.84
N ILE A 285 10.06 14.28 -1.34
CA ILE A 285 9.86 14.56 0.07
C ILE A 285 8.39 14.96 0.25
N LYS A 286 7.69 14.30 1.17
CA LYS A 286 6.29 14.57 1.47
C LYS A 286 6.12 14.76 2.98
N PRO A 287 5.21 15.64 3.44
CA PRO A 287 4.83 15.69 4.84
C PRO A 287 4.36 14.32 5.34
N HIS A 288 4.74 13.94 6.55
CA HIS A 288 4.24 12.75 7.20
C HIS A 288 2.99 13.10 8.00
N SER A 289 1.86 12.53 7.64
CA SER A 289 0.55 12.74 8.31
C SER A 289 -0.15 11.42 8.62
N SER A 290 0.56 10.30 8.51
CA SER A 290 0.03 8.98 8.82
C SER A 290 0.28 8.61 10.28
N CYS A 291 -0.32 7.49 10.71
CA CYS A 291 -0.06 6.85 11.98
C CYS A 291 1.04 5.79 11.90
N ASP A 292 1.91 5.86 10.89
CA ASP A 292 3.08 4.99 10.82
C ASP A 292 4.18 5.56 11.74
N GLU A 293 4.47 4.85 12.81
CA GLU A 293 5.43 5.25 13.83
C GLU A 293 6.87 4.91 13.47
N THR A 294 7.09 4.18 12.39
CA THR A 294 8.40 3.62 12.09
C THR A 294 9.05 4.18 10.82
N ASN A 295 8.29 4.46 9.77
CA ASN A 295 8.82 4.77 8.45
C ASN A 295 8.70 6.26 8.11
N TYR A 296 9.33 7.14 8.88
CA TYR A 296 9.39 8.57 8.62
C TYR A 296 10.71 9.16 9.10
N PHE A 297 10.99 10.39 8.72
CA PHE A 297 12.13 11.20 9.19
C PHE A 297 11.61 12.38 9.97
N ARG A 298 12.38 12.85 10.97
CA ARG A 298 12.04 14.00 11.81
C ARG A 298 13.18 15.01 11.82
N GLY A 299 12.94 16.19 11.31
CA GLY A 299 13.97 17.22 11.22
C GLY A 299 13.68 18.29 10.19
N LEU A 300 14.64 18.59 9.33
CA LEU A 300 14.56 19.62 8.31
C LEU A 300 14.89 19.02 6.94
N ALA A 301 14.12 19.39 5.93
CA ALA A 301 14.42 19.07 4.53
C ALA A 301 14.26 20.31 3.65
N LEU A 302 15.11 20.42 2.63
CA LEU A 302 15.09 21.48 1.63
C LEU A 302 15.18 20.87 0.24
N ALA A 303 14.42 21.38 -0.71
CA ALA A 303 14.52 20.99 -2.11
C ALA A 303 14.42 22.22 -3.01
N ARG A 304 15.21 22.18 -4.09
CA ARG A 304 15.18 23.16 -5.16
C ARG A 304 14.85 22.46 -6.47
N GLN A 305 13.82 22.92 -7.15
CA GLN A 305 13.43 22.46 -8.49
C GLN A 305 13.85 23.50 -9.52
N GLY A 306 14.74 23.11 -10.42
CA GLY A 306 15.17 23.90 -11.57
C GLY A 306 14.71 23.26 -12.89
N ARG A 307 14.94 23.94 -14.01
CA ARG A 307 14.63 23.37 -15.34
C ARG A 307 15.54 22.19 -15.70
N VAL A 308 16.82 22.28 -15.36
CA VAL A 308 17.85 21.29 -15.69
C VAL A 308 18.36 20.62 -14.41
N TRP A 309 18.66 21.38 -13.37
CA TRP A 309 19.22 20.90 -12.13
C TRP A 309 18.22 20.96 -11.00
N ASN A 310 18.12 19.87 -10.27
CA ASN A 310 17.33 19.73 -9.05
C ASN A 310 18.26 19.34 -7.92
N ALA A 311 18.01 19.82 -6.73
CA ALA A 311 18.77 19.44 -5.55
C ALA A 311 17.81 19.25 -4.37
N ALA A 312 18.10 18.28 -3.53
CA ALA A 312 17.40 18.09 -2.26
C ALA A 312 18.40 17.64 -1.19
N ALA A 313 18.16 18.07 0.04
CA ALA A 313 18.95 17.63 1.20
C ALA A 313 18.04 17.57 2.42
N PHE A 314 18.33 16.66 3.34
CA PHE A 314 17.65 16.61 4.62
C PHE A 314 18.56 16.14 5.75
N PHE A 315 18.17 16.52 6.94
CA PHE A 315 18.75 16.11 8.20
C PHE A 315 17.63 15.65 9.13
N SER A 316 17.79 14.49 9.73
CA SER A 316 16.81 13.87 10.62
C SER A 316 17.46 13.37 11.90
N LEU A 317 16.84 13.65 13.02
CA LEU A 317 17.21 13.11 14.32
C LEU A 317 15.97 12.46 14.95
N ARG A 318 15.99 11.13 15.06
CA ARG A 318 14.88 10.34 15.60
C ARG A 318 15.31 9.51 16.79
N LYS A 319 14.33 9.25 17.67
CA LYS A 319 14.42 8.18 18.65
C LYS A 319 13.71 6.95 18.10
N LEU A 320 14.29 5.79 18.29
CA LEU A 320 13.81 4.50 17.82
C LEU A 320 13.63 3.55 18.99
N ASP A 321 12.70 2.64 18.86
CA ASP A 321 12.45 1.58 19.83
C ASP A 321 13.34 0.39 19.53
N ALA A 322 14.09 -0.06 20.52
CA ALA A 322 15.03 -1.14 20.33
C ALA A 322 15.18 -2.01 21.58
N ARG A 323 15.58 -3.24 21.37
CA ARG A 323 16.05 -4.13 22.42
C ARG A 323 17.55 -3.88 22.62
N LEU A 324 17.89 -3.39 23.79
CA LEU A 324 19.27 -3.22 24.22
C LEU A 324 19.71 -4.41 25.09
N GLU A 325 20.89 -4.95 24.83
CA GLU A 325 21.60 -5.89 25.68
C GLU A 325 23.05 -5.39 25.85
N ASN A 326 23.47 -5.08 27.08
CA ASN A 326 24.80 -4.52 27.39
C ASN A 326 25.15 -3.32 26.48
N ASP A 327 24.27 -2.32 26.42
CA ASP A 327 24.42 -1.10 25.61
C ASP A 327 24.50 -1.35 24.08
N THR A 328 24.13 -2.53 23.63
CA THR A 328 24.17 -2.93 22.24
C THR A 328 22.76 -3.19 21.72
N VAL A 329 22.43 -2.66 20.55
CA VAL A 329 21.14 -2.88 19.88
C VAL A 329 21.14 -4.26 19.24
N THR A 330 20.32 -5.16 19.76
CA THR A 330 20.15 -6.52 19.20
C THR A 330 19.01 -6.61 18.20
N SER A 331 17.99 -5.77 18.32
CA SER A 331 16.87 -5.67 17.36
C SER A 331 16.13 -4.35 17.52
N PHE A 332 15.58 -3.84 16.40
CA PHE A 332 14.66 -2.71 16.40
C PHE A 332 13.21 -3.21 16.48
N ASN A 333 12.37 -2.54 17.28
CA ASN A 333 10.94 -2.75 17.29
C ASN A 333 10.29 -1.93 16.17
N LYS A 334 9.51 -2.59 15.31
CA LYS A 334 8.85 -1.94 14.17
C LYS A 334 7.33 -1.90 14.31
N THR A 335 6.77 -2.30 15.44
CA THR A 335 5.32 -2.34 15.64
C THR A 335 4.74 -1.01 16.12
N GLY A 336 5.55 -0.16 16.77
CA GLY A 336 5.10 1.07 17.41
C GLY A 336 4.30 0.87 18.72
N PHE A 337 4.04 -0.37 19.15
CA PHE A 337 3.22 -0.63 20.34
C PHE A 337 3.97 -0.43 21.65
N HIS A 338 3.30 0.26 22.59
CA HIS A 338 3.79 0.54 23.97
C HIS A 338 2.73 0.19 25.02
N ARG A 339 2.28 -1.08 25.03
CA ARG A 339 1.14 -1.59 25.82
C ARG A 339 1.56 -2.37 27.05
N THR A 340 2.68 -3.09 26.95
CA THR A 340 3.22 -3.97 27.99
C THR A 340 4.50 -3.39 28.59
N GLN A 341 4.94 -3.92 29.74
CA GLN A 341 6.16 -3.48 30.42
C GLN A 341 7.39 -3.50 29.49
N THR A 342 7.60 -4.61 28.77
CA THR A 342 8.75 -4.74 27.87
C THR A 342 8.65 -3.82 26.66
N GLU A 343 7.43 -3.54 26.14
CA GLU A 343 7.24 -2.59 25.06
C GLU A 343 7.59 -1.17 25.53
N LEU A 344 7.17 -0.77 26.73
CA LEU A 344 7.49 0.52 27.33
C LEU A 344 9.00 0.71 27.62
N GLU A 345 9.68 -0.31 28.10
CA GLU A 345 11.13 -0.29 28.36
C GLU A 345 11.96 -0.09 27.08
N ARG A 346 11.44 -0.53 25.93
CA ARG A 346 12.10 -0.40 24.63
C ARG A 346 11.82 0.91 23.94
N LYS A 347 10.88 1.71 24.44
CA LYS A 347 10.43 2.94 23.83
C LYS A 347 11.52 4.00 23.78
N ASN A 348 11.77 4.55 22.58
CA ASN A 348 12.60 5.74 22.36
C ASN A 348 14.02 5.66 22.94
N ASN A 349 14.62 4.47 23.05
CA ASN A 349 15.88 4.25 23.75
C ASN A 349 17.12 4.33 22.85
N VAL A 350 16.96 4.40 21.53
CA VAL A 350 18.07 4.57 20.58
C VAL A 350 17.87 5.83 19.74
N ARG A 351 18.93 6.63 19.57
CA ARG A 351 18.92 7.82 18.69
C ARG A 351 19.55 7.44 17.35
N ASN A 352 18.86 7.81 16.26
CA ASN A 352 19.36 7.71 14.90
C ASN A 352 19.44 9.09 14.27
N LEU A 353 20.61 9.42 13.75
CA LEU A 353 20.86 10.58 12.92
C LEU A 353 20.94 10.11 11.47
N THR A 354 20.11 10.70 10.60
CA THR A 354 20.19 10.46 9.16
C THR A 354 20.41 11.77 8.43
N ALA A 355 21.40 11.83 7.55
CA ALA A 355 21.65 12.94 6.65
C ALA A 355 21.68 12.44 5.23
N ALA A 356 21.05 13.17 4.31
CA ALA A 356 21.07 12.78 2.91
C ALA A 356 21.03 13.98 1.97
N MET A 357 21.57 13.78 0.77
CA MET A 357 21.54 14.75 -0.31
C MET A 357 21.32 14.06 -1.65
N GLN A 358 20.65 14.76 -2.55
CA GLN A 358 20.46 14.34 -3.92
C GLN A 358 20.72 15.50 -4.88
N LEU A 359 21.44 15.22 -5.96
CA LEU A 359 21.60 16.09 -7.11
C LEU A 359 21.00 15.43 -8.33
N GLY A 360 20.03 16.09 -8.96
CA GLY A 360 19.35 15.60 -10.16
C GLY A 360 19.64 16.47 -11.38
N TYR A 361 19.85 15.83 -12.52
CA TYR A 361 19.98 16.43 -13.84
C TYR A 361 18.81 15.98 -14.71
N ASN A 362 18.11 16.94 -15.32
CA ASN A 362 16.95 16.67 -16.17
C ASN A 362 17.03 17.51 -17.44
N LYS A 363 17.40 16.91 -18.55
CA LYS A 363 17.45 17.58 -19.84
C LYS A 363 16.91 16.65 -20.93
N ASN A 364 15.92 17.15 -21.67
CA ASN A 364 15.29 16.43 -22.78
C ASN A 364 14.78 15.04 -22.38
N ARG A 365 15.46 13.98 -22.83
CA ARG A 365 15.09 12.58 -22.67
C ARG A 365 15.89 11.85 -21.60
N LEU A 366 16.87 12.54 -21.02
CA LEU A 366 17.77 12.01 -19.99
C LEU A 366 17.47 12.66 -18.64
N LYS A 367 17.22 11.84 -17.65
CA LYS A 367 17.20 12.25 -16.24
C LYS A 367 18.22 11.40 -15.50
N LEU A 368 19.04 12.03 -14.69
CA LEU A 368 20.01 11.41 -13.80
C LEU A 368 19.79 11.93 -12.40
N ALA A 369 20.03 11.10 -11.40
CA ALA A 369 20.04 11.55 -10.00
C ALA A 369 21.12 10.79 -9.22
N PHE A 370 21.88 11.53 -8.43
CA PHE A 370 22.91 11.02 -7.54
C PHE A 370 22.46 11.23 -6.10
N THR A 371 22.34 10.17 -5.32
CA THR A 371 21.87 10.22 -3.94
C THR A 371 22.94 9.72 -3.01
N PHE A 372 23.18 10.45 -1.93
CA PHE A 372 24.03 10.03 -0.82
C PHE A 372 23.20 10.00 0.45
N ALA A 373 23.39 8.96 1.27
CA ALA A 373 22.77 8.79 2.57
C ALA A 373 23.80 8.38 3.61
N PHE A 374 23.68 8.94 4.80
CA PHE A 374 24.49 8.63 5.95
C PHE A 374 23.60 8.44 7.18
N ASP A 375 23.81 7.35 7.90
CA ASP A 375 23.11 7.00 9.14
C ASP A 375 24.10 6.81 10.27
N ASN A 376 23.76 7.30 11.49
CA ASN A 376 24.53 7.10 12.68
C ASN A 376 23.63 6.84 13.89
N TYR A 377 23.97 5.82 14.68
CA TYR A 377 23.29 5.43 15.91
C TYR A 377 24.16 5.75 17.13
N ASN A 378 23.53 6.14 18.24
CA ASN A 378 24.26 6.38 19.50
C ASN A 378 24.78 5.08 20.13
N HIS A 379 24.12 3.94 19.88
CA HIS A 379 24.54 2.61 20.33
C HIS A 379 25.10 1.78 19.17
N VAL A 380 25.91 0.77 19.49
CA VAL A 380 26.37 -0.20 18.50
C VAL A 380 25.20 -1.12 18.12
N VAL A 381 24.92 -1.25 16.83
CA VAL A 381 23.97 -2.22 16.31
C VAL A 381 24.70 -3.54 16.09
N TRP A 382 24.24 -4.61 16.77
CA TRP A 382 24.84 -5.93 16.64
C TRP A 382 23.78 -7.01 16.86
N PRO A 383 23.02 -7.39 15.81
CA PRO A 383 22.02 -8.45 15.89
C PRO A 383 22.66 -9.78 16.30
N LYS A 384 21.94 -10.59 17.09
CA LYS A 384 22.38 -11.97 17.42
C LYS A 384 22.65 -12.74 16.13
N GLU A 385 23.80 -13.38 16.04
CA GLU A 385 24.24 -14.04 14.83
C GLU A 385 23.37 -15.25 14.48
N GLN A 386 22.91 -15.24 13.25
CA GLN A 386 22.18 -16.32 12.62
C GLN A 386 22.67 -16.45 11.16
N PRO A 387 22.65 -17.62 10.53
CA PRO A 387 23.13 -17.77 9.14
C PRO A 387 22.52 -16.76 8.16
N TYR A 388 21.23 -16.43 8.32
CA TYR A 388 20.52 -15.51 7.42
C TYR A 388 20.81 -14.01 7.67
N ASN A 389 21.45 -13.65 8.80
CA ASN A 389 21.69 -12.25 9.16
C ASN A 389 23.17 -11.87 9.32
N LEU A 390 24.09 -12.74 8.91
CA LEU A 390 25.53 -12.52 9.06
C LEU A 390 26.02 -11.21 8.44
N TYR A 391 25.36 -10.76 7.37
CA TYR A 391 25.71 -9.55 6.64
C TYR A 391 24.77 -8.37 6.93
N PHE A 392 23.91 -8.45 7.94
CA PHE A 392 23.14 -7.28 8.37
C PHE A 392 24.07 -6.21 8.92
N MET A 393 23.59 -4.96 8.96
CA MET A 393 24.36 -3.87 9.51
C MET A 393 24.91 -4.21 10.90
N ARG A 394 26.22 -3.99 11.09
CA ARG A 394 26.93 -4.07 12.36
C ARG A 394 27.78 -2.83 12.54
N GLY A 395 27.75 -2.22 13.74
CA GLY A 395 28.45 -0.98 14.05
C GLY A 395 27.51 0.20 14.32
N LYS A 396 28.06 1.40 14.38
CA LYS A 396 27.30 2.65 14.68
C LYS A 396 26.84 3.38 13.43
N SER A 397 27.51 3.22 12.28
CA SER A 397 27.23 4.04 11.11
C SER A 397 27.13 3.21 9.84
N ALA A 398 26.31 3.69 8.92
CA ALA A 398 26.19 3.18 7.55
C ALA A 398 26.16 4.35 6.57
N CYS A 399 26.69 4.18 5.38
CA CYS A 399 26.45 5.11 4.28
C CYS A 399 26.27 4.35 2.98
N ALA A 400 25.51 4.96 2.09
CA ALA A 400 25.27 4.44 0.74
C ALA A 400 25.23 5.60 -0.27
N PHE A 401 25.62 5.30 -1.49
CA PHE A 401 25.56 6.20 -2.63
C PHE A 401 24.84 5.50 -3.76
N SER A 402 23.94 6.20 -4.48
CA SER A 402 23.31 5.66 -5.70
C SER A 402 23.32 6.63 -6.87
N CYS A 403 23.24 6.03 -8.05
CA CYS A 403 23.01 6.71 -9.31
C CYS A 403 21.75 6.14 -9.94
N ASP A 404 20.73 6.98 -10.10
CA ASP A 404 19.51 6.71 -10.85
C ASP A 404 19.60 7.28 -12.25
N TYR A 405 19.03 6.57 -13.22
CA TYR A 405 18.86 7.10 -14.56
C TYR A 405 17.48 6.77 -15.13
N HIS A 406 17.01 7.66 -16.01
CA HIS A 406 15.81 7.46 -16.82
C HIS A 406 16.03 8.03 -18.21
N ILE A 407 15.96 7.18 -19.21
CA ILE A 407 16.23 7.50 -20.61
C ILE A 407 15.02 7.11 -21.45
N ARG A 408 14.57 8.02 -22.32
CA ARG A 408 13.46 7.79 -23.25
C ARG A 408 13.92 7.91 -24.68
N SER A 409 13.51 6.98 -25.54
CA SER A 409 13.83 7.02 -26.97
C SER A 409 13.14 8.20 -27.68
N ALA A 410 13.60 8.51 -28.91
CA ALA A 410 13.05 9.59 -29.73
C ALA A 410 11.59 9.36 -30.13
N ASP A 411 11.27 8.15 -30.48
CA ASP A 411 9.93 7.68 -30.85
C ASP A 411 9.00 7.45 -29.64
N ARG A 412 9.54 7.64 -28.41
CA ARG A 412 8.85 7.43 -27.13
C ARG A 412 8.38 5.99 -26.88
N LYS A 413 8.78 5.03 -27.71
CA LYS A 413 8.39 3.62 -27.56
C LYS A 413 9.22 2.91 -26.49
N TRP A 414 10.50 3.29 -26.34
CA TRP A 414 11.41 2.69 -25.37
C TRP A 414 11.67 3.62 -24.18
N THR A 415 11.67 3.02 -23.01
CA THR A 415 12.08 3.68 -21.77
C THR A 415 13.02 2.76 -21.01
N HIS A 416 14.20 3.24 -20.69
CA HIS A 416 15.20 2.57 -19.85
C HIS A 416 15.29 3.34 -18.53
N SER A 417 15.19 2.66 -17.41
CA SER A 417 15.36 3.27 -16.10
C SER A 417 16.02 2.29 -15.14
N GLY A 418 16.77 2.80 -14.18
CA GLY A 418 17.42 1.96 -13.20
C GLY A 418 18.08 2.76 -12.11
N GLU A 419 18.43 2.06 -11.05
CA GLU A 419 19.24 2.56 -9.95
C GLU A 419 20.36 1.57 -9.67
N THR A 420 21.58 2.07 -9.49
CA THR A 420 22.72 1.32 -8.98
C THR A 420 23.22 2.00 -7.72
N ALA A 421 23.34 1.24 -6.64
CA ALA A 421 23.78 1.73 -5.35
C ALA A 421 24.99 0.94 -4.84
N ILE A 422 25.85 1.61 -4.10
CA ILE A 422 26.99 1.02 -3.40
C ILE A 422 26.99 1.46 -1.93
N ASP A 423 27.42 0.58 -1.05
CA ASP A 423 27.64 0.89 0.35
C ASP A 423 29.08 1.35 0.63
N ARG A 424 29.39 1.69 1.88
CA ARG A 424 30.71 2.14 2.33
C ARG A 424 31.86 1.16 1.98
N ARG A 425 31.56 -0.13 1.80
CA ARG A 425 32.54 -1.18 1.48
C ARG A 425 32.52 -1.56 0.00
N LEU A 426 31.85 -0.76 -0.84
CA LEU A 426 31.69 -0.96 -2.28
C LEU A 426 30.89 -2.23 -2.65
N HIS A 427 30.08 -2.76 -1.74
CA HIS A 427 29.12 -3.78 -2.11
C HIS A 427 27.98 -3.13 -2.90
N ALA A 428 27.56 -3.77 -3.99
CA ALA A 428 26.60 -3.18 -4.91
C ALA A 428 25.21 -3.79 -4.83
N ALA A 429 24.22 -2.95 -5.10
CA ALA A 429 22.85 -3.35 -5.44
C ALA A 429 22.42 -2.61 -6.71
N MET A 430 21.70 -3.29 -7.59
CA MET A 430 21.21 -2.69 -8.83
C MET A 430 19.84 -3.21 -9.21
N THR A 431 19.06 -2.34 -9.84
CA THR A 431 17.81 -2.68 -10.51
C THR A 431 17.70 -1.89 -11.80
N HIS A 432 17.41 -2.57 -12.90
CA HIS A 432 17.32 -1.97 -14.23
C HIS A 432 16.05 -2.49 -14.92
N THR A 433 15.29 -1.57 -15.50
CA THR A 433 14.01 -1.84 -16.14
C THR A 433 14.01 -1.27 -17.55
N VAL A 434 13.59 -2.07 -18.50
CA VAL A 434 13.35 -1.71 -19.89
C VAL A 434 11.86 -1.85 -20.17
N ARG A 435 11.27 -0.84 -20.78
CA ARG A 435 9.88 -0.83 -21.22
C ARG A 435 9.79 -0.58 -22.70
N TYR A 436 8.96 -1.35 -23.37
CA TYR A 436 8.65 -1.21 -24.78
C TYR A 436 7.16 -1.06 -24.98
N SER A 437 6.74 0.08 -25.53
CA SER A 437 5.34 0.37 -25.86
C SER A 437 5.23 0.59 -27.37
N PRO A 438 5.06 -0.47 -28.18
CA PRO A 438 4.93 -0.35 -29.63
C PRO A 438 3.68 0.43 -30.02
N SER A 439 2.64 0.35 -29.18
CA SER A 439 1.38 1.06 -29.33
C SER A 439 0.83 1.50 -27.96
N SER A 440 -0.22 2.30 -27.95
CA SER A 440 -0.92 2.67 -26.71
C SER A 440 -1.64 1.50 -26.03
N ARG A 441 -1.78 0.37 -26.73
CA ARG A 441 -2.51 -0.83 -26.26
C ARG A 441 -1.61 -1.93 -25.74
N LEU A 442 -0.30 -1.85 -25.96
CA LEU A 442 0.64 -2.89 -25.55
C LEU A 442 1.83 -2.27 -24.81
N LEU A 443 2.09 -2.77 -23.63
CA LEU A 443 3.27 -2.48 -22.83
C LEU A 443 3.96 -3.80 -22.49
N LEU A 444 5.23 -3.90 -22.84
CA LEU A 444 6.13 -4.97 -22.42
C LEU A 444 7.17 -4.39 -21.48
N THR A 445 7.44 -5.08 -20.38
CA THR A 445 8.40 -4.64 -19.36
C THR A 445 9.35 -5.77 -19.02
N GLY A 446 10.64 -5.51 -19.00
CA GLY A 446 11.66 -6.41 -18.49
C GLY A 446 12.43 -5.73 -17.37
N GLN A 447 12.67 -6.42 -16.27
CA GLN A 447 13.47 -5.93 -15.15
C GLN A 447 14.46 -7.00 -14.72
N ILE A 448 15.69 -6.55 -14.45
CA ILE A 448 16.71 -7.33 -13.77
C ILE A 448 17.05 -6.64 -12.45
N ARG A 449 17.32 -7.44 -11.41
CA ARG A 449 17.82 -6.94 -10.13
C ARG A 449 18.90 -7.84 -9.57
N HIS A 450 19.88 -7.23 -8.94
CA HIS A 450 20.94 -7.92 -8.22
C HIS A 450 21.29 -7.15 -6.95
N PHE A 451 21.13 -7.80 -5.81
CA PHE A 451 21.47 -7.24 -4.49
C PHE A 451 22.53 -8.12 -3.86
N SER A 452 23.73 -7.59 -3.72
CA SER A 452 24.82 -8.29 -3.06
C SER A 452 24.39 -8.76 -1.65
N PRO A 453 24.78 -9.95 -1.21
CA PRO A 453 24.54 -10.41 0.17
C PRO A 453 25.08 -9.45 1.24
N ARG A 454 26.09 -8.67 0.92
CA ARG A 454 26.77 -7.76 1.84
C ARG A 454 26.34 -6.30 1.73
N PHE A 455 25.53 -5.94 0.74
CA PHE A 455 25.04 -4.57 0.57
C PHE A 455 24.19 -4.14 1.75
N ILE A 456 24.43 -2.92 2.26
CA ILE A 456 23.71 -2.36 3.40
C ILE A 456 22.95 -1.12 2.97
N SER A 457 21.62 -1.19 3.03
CA SER A 457 20.71 -0.05 2.91
C SER A 457 19.75 -0.06 4.11
N ILE A 458 19.69 1.06 4.84
CA ILE A 458 18.87 1.16 6.05
C ILE A 458 17.41 1.48 5.73
N HIS A 459 17.20 2.39 4.76
CA HIS A 459 15.88 2.94 4.41
C HIS A 459 15.39 2.50 3.04
N GLY A 460 16.12 1.59 2.40
CA GLY A 460 15.76 1.10 1.07
C GLY A 460 14.58 0.14 1.10
N ASN A 461 13.73 0.25 0.08
CA ASN A 461 12.59 -0.62 -0.17
C ASN A 461 12.28 -0.66 -1.67
N ALA A 462 13.01 -1.50 -2.41
CA ALA A 462 12.85 -1.70 -3.85
C ALA A 462 11.94 -2.89 -4.15
N MET A 463 11.64 -3.14 -5.43
CA MET A 463 10.97 -4.37 -5.86
C MET A 463 11.88 -5.57 -5.56
N GLN A 464 11.45 -6.44 -4.68
CA GLN A 464 12.19 -7.57 -4.15
C GLN A 464 11.26 -8.67 -3.66
N GLU A 465 11.75 -9.89 -3.61
CA GLU A 465 11.07 -11.03 -2.98
C GLU A 465 11.48 -11.19 -1.50
N GLY A 466 12.71 -10.80 -1.17
CA GLY A 466 13.22 -10.80 0.19
C GLY A 466 12.68 -9.65 1.05
N SER A 467 12.95 -9.68 2.35
CA SER A 467 12.54 -8.62 3.29
C SER A 467 13.49 -7.40 3.31
N ARG A 468 14.63 -7.47 2.61
CA ARG A 468 15.65 -6.42 2.55
C ARG A 468 16.28 -6.37 1.17
N ILE A 469 16.84 -5.22 0.79
CA ILE A 469 17.63 -5.05 -0.43
C ILE A 469 19.00 -5.70 -0.21
N GLN A 470 19.01 -7.01 -0.16
CA GLN A 470 20.19 -7.82 0.15
C GLN A 470 19.97 -9.26 -0.28
N ASN A 471 21.05 -9.92 -0.74
CA ASN A 471 21.07 -11.35 -0.99
C ASN A 471 20.04 -11.85 -2.01
N GLU A 472 19.82 -11.12 -3.11
CA GLU A 472 18.81 -11.49 -4.10
C GLU A 472 19.26 -11.18 -5.52
N THR A 473 18.97 -12.09 -6.44
CA THR A 473 19.08 -11.86 -7.88
C THR A 473 17.76 -12.31 -8.51
N GLY A 474 17.18 -11.47 -9.38
CA GLY A 474 15.90 -11.77 -10.01
C GLY A 474 15.74 -11.17 -11.39
N ILE A 475 14.89 -11.80 -12.18
CA ILE A 475 14.44 -11.34 -13.50
C ILE A 475 12.91 -11.35 -13.48
N THR A 476 12.31 -10.26 -13.94
CA THR A 476 10.87 -10.14 -14.06
C THR A 476 10.51 -9.67 -15.46
N LEU A 477 9.54 -10.33 -16.08
CA LEU A 477 8.95 -9.92 -17.34
C LEU A 477 7.47 -9.61 -17.11
N GLY A 478 7.00 -8.49 -17.63
CA GLY A 478 5.62 -8.04 -17.50
C GLY A 478 5.01 -7.67 -18.84
N MET A 479 3.71 -7.85 -18.95
CA MET A 479 2.91 -7.48 -20.12
C MET A 479 1.60 -6.84 -19.65
N ASN A 480 1.22 -5.73 -20.30
CA ASN A 480 -0.13 -5.19 -20.26
C ASN A 480 -0.62 -5.04 -21.70
N ALA A 481 -1.75 -5.65 -22.03
CA ALA A 481 -2.32 -5.64 -23.37
C ALA A 481 -3.81 -5.34 -23.33
N GLN A 482 -4.24 -4.34 -24.12
CA GLN A 482 -5.63 -4.02 -24.36
C GLN A 482 -6.04 -4.62 -25.72
N LEU A 483 -6.96 -5.57 -25.70
CA LEU A 483 -7.48 -6.21 -26.90
C LEU A 483 -8.81 -5.55 -27.33
N PRO A 484 -9.23 -5.78 -28.59
CA PRO A 484 -10.58 -5.43 -29.02
C PRO A 484 -11.65 -6.03 -28.10
N SER A 485 -12.88 -5.53 -28.18
CA SER A 485 -14.03 -6.04 -27.41
C SER A 485 -13.87 -5.91 -25.89
N SER A 486 -13.17 -4.85 -25.41
CA SER A 486 -13.06 -4.48 -23.99
C SER A 486 -12.34 -5.51 -23.08
N TRP A 487 -11.42 -6.29 -23.64
CA TRP A 487 -10.53 -7.15 -22.90
C TRP A 487 -9.23 -6.42 -22.52
N GLU A 488 -8.79 -6.60 -21.29
CA GLU A 488 -7.48 -6.17 -20.80
C GLU A 488 -6.77 -7.36 -20.12
N PHE A 489 -5.50 -7.57 -20.48
CA PHE A 489 -4.66 -8.60 -19.89
C PHE A 489 -3.46 -7.94 -19.20
N THR A 490 -3.23 -8.28 -17.95
CA THR A 490 -2.04 -7.91 -17.21
C THR A 490 -1.38 -9.16 -16.68
N SER A 491 -0.13 -9.39 -17.06
CA SER A 491 0.59 -10.61 -16.67
C SER A 491 2.01 -10.29 -16.27
N TYR A 492 2.58 -11.13 -15.41
CA TYR A 492 4.01 -11.11 -15.13
C TYR A 492 4.53 -12.53 -14.86
N VAL A 493 5.82 -12.68 -15.10
CA VAL A 493 6.62 -13.87 -14.79
C VAL A 493 7.85 -13.39 -14.05
N GLU A 494 8.23 -14.06 -12.98
CA GLU A 494 9.38 -13.73 -12.18
C GLU A 494 10.17 -14.98 -11.81
N TYR A 495 11.49 -14.91 -11.96
CA TYR A 495 12.43 -15.85 -11.38
C TYR A 495 13.33 -15.12 -10.38
N PHE A 496 13.56 -15.71 -9.23
CA PHE A 496 14.45 -15.15 -8.20
C PHE A 496 15.28 -16.23 -7.51
N ARG A 497 16.46 -15.82 -7.03
CA ARG A 497 17.43 -16.67 -6.35
C ARG A 497 18.06 -15.91 -5.19
N PHE A 498 18.26 -16.61 -4.09
CA PHE A 498 18.99 -16.14 -2.92
C PHE A 498 20.33 -16.86 -2.82
N PRO A 499 21.46 -16.21 -3.11
CA PRO A 499 22.79 -16.83 -3.06
C PRO A 499 23.16 -17.34 -1.66
N ARG A 500 22.67 -16.70 -0.62
CA ARG A 500 22.92 -17.06 0.79
C ARG A 500 21.65 -17.50 1.48
N GLU A 501 21.83 -17.98 2.70
CA GLU A 501 20.76 -18.43 3.58
C GLU A 501 19.72 -17.33 3.81
N THR A 502 18.45 -17.73 3.91
CA THR A 502 17.33 -16.87 4.28
C THR A 502 16.68 -17.42 5.57
N PHE A 503 15.76 -16.66 6.17
CA PHE A 503 15.04 -17.11 7.37
C PHE A 503 14.28 -18.43 7.13
N SER A 504 13.70 -18.62 5.95
CA SER A 504 12.89 -19.79 5.60
C SER A 504 13.65 -20.89 4.85
N ALA A 505 14.88 -20.62 4.41
CA ALA A 505 15.73 -21.56 3.67
C ALA A 505 17.16 -21.43 4.18
N THR A 506 17.59 -22.34 5.06
CA THR A 506 18.91 -22.29 5.69
C THR A 506 20.01 -22.91 4.84
N ALA A 507 19.69 -23.49 3.68
CA ALA A 507 20.66 -23.83 2.64
C ALA A 507 20.87 -22.65 1.67
N LYS A 508 22.08 -22.58 1.10
CA LYS A 508 22.46 -21.60 0.08
C LYS A 508 21.79 -21.87 -1.25
N ASN A 509 21.73 -20.83 -2.08
CA ASN A 509 21.23 -20.90 -3.46
C ASN A 509 19.75 -21.31 -3.57
N SER A 510 18.94 -20.98 -2.57
CA SER A 510 17.49 -21.20 -2.68
C SER A 510 16.88 -20.30 -3.77
N GLN A 511 15.87 -20.79 -4.45
CA GLN A 511 15.26 -20.13 -5.60
C GLN A 511 13.75 -20.27 -5.60
N GLY A 512 13.11 -19.49 -6.47
CA GLY A 512 11.67 -19.54 -6.68
C GLY A 512 11.26 -18.94 -8.00
N PHE A 513 10.00 -19.16 -8.32
CA PHE A 513 9.35 -18.70 -9.54
C PHE A 513 7.94 -18.22 -9.20
N ALA A 514 7.51 -17.13 -9.82
CA ALA A 514 6.15 -16.62 -9.70
C ALA A 514 5.58 -16.30 -11.08
N PHE A 515 4.29 -16.56 -11.25
CA PHE A 515 3.51 -16.20 -12.43
C PHE A 515 2.17 -15.66 -11.99
N SER A 516 1.73 -14.58 -12.61
CA SER A 516 0.36 -14.07 -12.40
C SER A 516 -0.21 -13.55 -13.71
N THR A 517 -1.48 -13.80 -13.92
CA THR A 517 -2.26 -13.22 -15.02
C THR A 517 -3.61 -12.74 -14.49
N LEU A 518 -4.01 -11.56 -14.94
CA LEU A 518 -5.33 -10.97 -14.71
C LEU A 518 -5.95 -10.67 -16.07
N ALA A 519 -7.05 -11.33 -16.37
CA ALA A 519 -7.91 -11.02 -17.51
C ALA A 519 -9.13 -10.22 -17.01
N THR A 520 -9.35 -9.05 -17.56
CA THR A 520 -10.49 -8.18 -17.26
C THR A 520 -11.33 -8.03 -18.53
N TYR A 521 -12.61 -8.28 -18.42
CA TYR A 521 -13.59 -8.08 -19.49
C TYR A 521 -14.66 -7.09 -19.04
N SER A 522 -14.79 -5.97 -19.72
CA SER A 522 -15.75 -4.91 -19.40
C SER A 522 -16.68 -4.64 -20.58
N PRO A 523 -17.73 -5.47 -20.78
CA PRO A 523 -18.68 -5.30 -21.91
C PRO A 523 -19.43 -3.98 -21.86
N SER A 524 -19.61 -3.42 -20.66
CA SER A 524 -20.18 -2.09 -20.45
C SER A 524 -19.42 -1.34 -19.36
N PRO A 525 -19.57 -0.01 -19.23
CA PRO A 525 -18.88 0.78 -18.19
C PRO A 525 -19.17 0.33 -16.74
N ARG A 526 -20.29 -0.33 -16.51
CA ARG A 526 -20.74 -0.75 -15.18
C ARG A 526 -20.57 -2.25 -14.91
N LEU A 527 -20.36 -3.07 -15.94
CA LEU A 527 -20.25 -4.52 -15.81
C LEU A 527 -18.80 -4.94 -16.08
N THR A 528 -18.19 -5.61 -15.13
CA THR A 528 -16.80 -6.08 -15.26
C THR A 528 -16.67 -7.47 -14.71
N TYR A 529 -16.03 -8.33 -15.46
CA TYR A 529 -15.62 -9.69 -15.08
C TYR A 529 -14.11 -9.73 -14.99
N LYS A 530 -13.58 -10.34 -13.94
CA LYS A 530 -12.14 -10.50 -13.74
C LYS A 530 -11.83 -11.96 -13.43
N ILE A 531 -10.80 -12.48 -14.07
CA ILE A 531 -10.22 -13.80 -13.79
C ILE A 531 -8.76 -13.57 -13.47
N ARG A 532 -8.34 -13.93 -12.27
CA ARG A 532 -6.94 -13.86 -11.84
C ARG A 532 -6.44 -15.24 -11.49
N TYR A 533 -5.34 -15.63 -12.08
CA TYR A 533 -4.60 -16.81 -11.67
C TYR A 533 -3.21 -16.42 -11.20
N ARG A 534 -2.76 -17.00 -10.09
CA ARG A 534 -1.42 -16.84 -9.53
C ARG A 534 -0.83 -18.20 -9.24
N TYR A 535 0.42 -18.35 -9.62
CA TYR A 535 1.27 -19.47 -9.25
C TYR A 535 2.55 -18.96 -8.65
N LYS A 536 2.97 -19.53 -7.52
CA LYS A 536 4.24 -19.21 -6.88
C LYS A 536 4.85 -20.48 -6.32
N THR A 537 6.11 -20.68 -6.61
CA THR A 537 6.91 -21.74 -6.01
C THR A 537 8.17 -21.14 -5.40
N LYS A 538 8.53 -21.58 -4.21
CA LYS A 538 9.70 -21.11 -3.49
C LYS A 538 10.30 -22.24 -2.67
N GLN A 539 11.62 -22.36 -2.72
CA GLN A 539 12.34 -23.31 -1.88
C GLN A 539 12.34 -22.84 -0.42
N ARG A 540 12.01 -23.77 0.47
CA ARG A 540 12.02 -23.60 1.94
C ARG A 540 12.60 -24.84 2.59
N ASP A 541 13.06 -24.72 3.83
CA ASP A 541 13.48 -25.89 4.62
C ASP A 541 12.31 -26.86 4.82
N ILE A 542 12.60 -28.14 4.78
CA ILE A 542 11.67 -29.16 5.24
C ILE A 542 11.41 -28.93 6.74
N PRO A 543 10.14 -28.92 7.21
CA PRO A 543 9.83 -28.78 8.62
C PRO A 543 10.64 -29.75 9.48
N ARG A 544 11.33 -29.25 10.50
CA ARG A 544 12.23 -29.97 11.41
C ARG A 544 13.56 -30.44 10.79
N HIS A 545 13.83 -30.25 9.50
CA HIS A 545 15.08 -30.60 8.82
C HIS A 545 15.70 -29.37 8.17
N LYS A 546 16.36 -28.54 8.99
CA LYS A 546 17.06 -27.35 8.49
C LYS A 546 18.18 -27.74 7.52
N GLY A 547 18.34 -26.96 6.46
CA GLY A 547 19.36 -27.19 5.44
C GLY A 547 18.93 -28.11 4.31
N THR A 548 17.79 -28.80 4.43
CA THR A 548 17.21 -29.61 3.35
C THR A 548 16.05 -28.85 2.72
N LEU A 549 16.21 -28.43 1.47
CA LEU A 549 15.22 -27.61 0.76
C LEU A 549 14.14 -28.47 0.11
N GLN A 550 12.92 -27.99 0.14
CA GLN A 550 11.79 -28.48 -0.65
C GLN A 550 11.11 -27.32 -1.37
N TYR A 551 10.47 -27.60 -2.49
CA TYR A 551 9.57 -26.64 -3.12
C TYR A 551 8.24 -26.58 -2.36
N ALA A 552 7.82 -25.35 -2.06
CA ALA A 552 6.47 -25.05 -1.60
C ALA A 552 5.76 -24.30 -2.73
N GLU A 553 4.67 -24.86 -3.21
CA GLU A 553 3.89 -24.35 -4.34
C GLU A 553 2.55 -23.82 -3.87
N LEU A 554 2.15 -22.71 -4.43
CA LEU A 554 0.88 -22.06 -4.17
C LEU A 554 0.20 -21.71 -5.49
N HIS A 555 -1.00 -22.21 -5.68
CA HIS A 555 -1.89 -21.85 -6.78
C HIS A 555 -3.08 -21.08 -6.20
N LYS A 556 -3.45 -19.98 -6.80
CA LYS A 556 -4.63 -19.21 -6.42
C LYS A 556 -5.40 -18.79 -7.66
N LEU A 557 -6.69 -19.07 -7.67
CA LEU A 557 -7.65 -18.62 -8.68
C LEU A 557 -8.67 -17.70 -8.01
N THR A 558 -8.87 -16.51 -8.56
CA THR A 558 -9.88 -15.55 -8.13
C THR A 558 -10.78 -15.21 -9.32
N LEU A 559 -12.08 -15.34 -9.14
CA LEU A 559 -13.11 -14.93 -10.08
C LEU A 559 -13.91 -13.81 -9.45
N THR A 560 -13.99 -12.64 -10.10
CA THR A 560 -14.74 -11.48 -9.60
C THR A 560 -15.70 -10.96 -10.63
N THR A 561 -16.92 -10.68 -10.20
CA THR A 561 -17.94 -9.99 -11.01
C THR A 561 -18.32 -8.69 -10.31
N ILE A 562 -18.32 -7.60 -11.06
CA ILE A 562 -18.77 -6.27 -10.62
C ILE A 562 -19.96 -5.90 -11.48
N SER A 563 -21.11 -5.69 -10.90
CA SER A 563 -22.34 -5.40 -11.64
C SER A 563 -23.21 -4.36 -10.95
N PRO A 564 -23.96 -3.53 -11.70
CA PRO A 564 -25.03 -2.75 -11.12
C PRO A 564 -26.12 -3.70 -10.63
N PHE A 565 -26.65 -3.45 -9.46
CA PHE A 565 -27.74 -4.27 -8.87
C PHE A 565 -29.07 -3.53 -8.94
N LEU A 566 -29.09 -2.29 -8.47
CA LEU A 566 -30.24 -1.36 -8.54
C LEU A 566 -29.68 0.06 -8.80
N SER A 567 -30.57 1.03 -9.02
CA SER A 567 -30.14 2.44 -9.24
C SER A 567 -29.29 2.97 -8.09
N GLY A 568 -28.04 3.33 -8.37
CA GLY A 568 -27.08 3.80 -7.38
C GLY A 568 -26.48 2.69 -6.51
N MET A 569 -26.65 1.41 -6.89
CA MET A 569 -26.13 0.26 -6.17
C MET A 569 -25.17 -0.54 -7.05
N THR A 570 -24.03 -0.89 -6.48
CA THR A 570 -23.03 -1.77 -7.11
C THR A 570 -22.80 -3.00 -6.25
N LEU A 571 -22.81 -4.17 -6.88
CA LEU A 571 -22.55 -5.46 -6.25
C LEU A 571 -21.25 -6.05 -6.80
N TRP A 572 -20.35 -6.45 -5.92
CA TRP A 572 -19.19 -7.29 -6.18
C TRP A 572 -19.44 -8.68 -5.64
N VAL A 573 -19.13 -9.68 -6.40
CA VAL A 573 -19.08 -11.07 -5.94
C VAL A 573 -17.73 -11.64 -6.35
N SER A 574 -17.00 -12.21 -5.40
CA SER A 574 -15.70 -12.82 -5.64
C SER A 574 -15.63 -14.22 -5.05
N GLY A 575 -15.15 -15.16 -5.85
CA GLY A 575 -14.84 -16.52 -5.43
C GLY A 575 -13.33 -16.77 -5.57
N ASP A 576 -12.71 -17.21 -4.48
CA ASP A 576 -11.30 -17.53 -4.39
C ASP A 576 -11.10 -19.00 -4.10
N ALA A 577 -10.22 -19.65 -4.85
CA ALA A 577 -9.76 -21.02 -4.60
C ALA A 577 -8.24 -21.02 -4.46
N LEU A 578 -7.72 -21.72 -3.47
CA LEU A 578 -6.31 -21.82 -3.15
C LEU A 578 -5.92 -23.29 -3.05
N LEU A 579 -4.78 -23.64 -3.63
CA LEU A 579 -4.15 -24.95 -3.52
C LEU A 579 -2.69 -24.76 -3.15
N SER A 580 -2.27 -25.36 -2.03
CA SER A 580 -0.89 -25.36 -1.60
C SER A 580 -0.36 -26.80 -1.58
N VAL A 581 0.82 -26.98 -2.18
CA VAL A 581 1.48 -28.29 -2.32
C VAL A 581 2.92 -28.15 -1.81
N SER A 582 3.39 -29.14 -1.07
CA SER A 582 4.80 -29.31 -0.77
C SER A 582 5.17 -30.77 -0.74
N GLN A 583 6.45 -31.10 -0.93
CA GLN A 583 6.91 -32.49 -1.03
C GLN A 583 6.64 -33.31 0.24
N THR A 584 6.63 -32.65 1.40
CA THR A 584 6.50 -33.32 2.72
C THR A 584 5.14 -33.16 3.36
N SER A 585 4.26 -32.33 2.83
CA SER A 585 2.91 -32.14 3.37
C SER A 585 1.82 -32.52 2.37
N LYS A 586 0.73 -33.07 2.92
CA LYS A 586 -0.45 -33.33 2.10
C LYS A 586 -0.94 -32.05 1.43
N MET A 587 -1.40 -32.16 0.19
CA MET A 587 -2.07 -31.09 -0.53
C MET A 587 -3.13 -30.41 0.35
N GLN A 588 -3.08 -29.09 0.41
CA GLN A 588 -4.02 -28.30 1.19
C GLN A 588 -4.80 -27.40 0.26
N SER A 589 -6.11 -27.46 0.37
CA SER A 589 -7.02 -26.59 -0.35
C SER A 589 -7.70 -25.60 0.57
N GLY A 590 -8.06 -24.46 0.02
CA GLY A 590 -8.88 -23.45 0.68
C GLY A 590 -9.82 -22.79 -0.33
N TYR A 591 -10.90 -22.23 0.19
CA TYR A 591 -11.85 -21.45 -0.60
C TYR A 591 -12.39 -20.28 0.23
N MET A 592 -12.74 -19.20 -0.48
CA MET A 592 -13.43 -18.05 0.06
C MET A 592 -14.49 -17.58 -0.94
N LEU A 593 -15.66 -17.30 -0.46
CA LEU A 593 -16.70 -16.59 -1.20
C LEU A 593 -16.95 -15.27 -0.48
N SER A 594 -16.82 -14.17 -1.19
CA SER A 594 -17.08 -12.83 -0.64
C SER A 594 -18.03 -12.05 -1.54
N SER A 595 -18.82 -11.21 -0.91
CA SER A 595 -19.68 -10.25 -1.57
C SER A 595 -19.55 -8.89 -0.93
N ARG A 596 -19.63 -7.87 -1.75
CA ARG A 596 -19.65 -6.49 -1.31
C ARG A 596 -20.76 -5.75 -2.01
N PHE A 597 -21.43 -4.92 -1.25
CA PHE A 597 -22.52 -4.09 -1.69
C PHE A 597 -22.18 -2.63 -1.37
N SER A 598 -22.36 -1.72 -2.32
CA SER A 598 -22.20 -0.29 -2.12
C SER A 598 -23.41 0.44 -2.66
N TRP A 599 -23.93 1.39 -1.88
CA TRP A 599 -25.07 2.21 -2.24
C TRP A 599 -24.75 3.69 -2.02
N GLU A 600 -24.81 4.48 -3.07
CA GLU A 600 -24.47 5.91 -3.09
C GLU A 600 -25.51 6.70 -3.92
N LYS A 601 -26.80 6.50 -3.67
CA LYS A 601 -27.87 7.24 -4.37
C LYS A 601 -28.10 8.62 -3.80
N LEU A 602 -27.94 8.80 -2.49
CA LEU A 602 -28.16 10.06 -1.80
C LEU A 602 -26.82 10.79 -1.62
N LYS A 603 -26.76 12.08 -1.96
CA LYS A 603 -25.54 12.91 -1.76
C LYS A 603 -25.08 12.93 -0.29
N GLN A 604 -26.01 12.76 0.64
CA GLN A 604 -25.73 12.86 2.08
C GLN A 604 -25.49 11.53 2.77
N LEU A 605 -25.90 10.40 2.17
CA LEU A 605 -25.84 9.07 2.82
C LEU A 605 -25.32 8.03 1.85
N SER A 606 -24.27 7.32 2.26
CA SER A 606 -23.79 6.13 1.57
C SER A 606 -23.67 4.95 2.53
N LEU A 607 -24.00 3.77 2.03
CA LEU A 607 -23.97 2.51 2.78
C LEU A 607 -23.08 1.52 2.04
N ASP A 608 -22.19 0.87 2.77
CA ASP A 608 -21.37 -0.24 2.27
C ASP A 608 -21.60 -1.45 3.18
N ALA A 609 -21.67 -2.63 2.59
CA ALA A 609 -21.71 -3.90 3.31
C ALA A 609 -20.73 -4.90 2.68
N PHE A 610 -20.17 -5.76 3.49
CA PHE A 610 -19.28 -6.84 3.06
C PHE A 610 -19.60 -8.10 3.86
N ALA A 611 -19.61 -9.23 3.15
CA ALA A 611 -19.75 -10.55 3.75
C ALA A 611 -18.75 -11.50 3.10
N ALA A 612 -18.07 -12.32 3.90
CA ALA A 612 -17.20 -13.37 3.39
C ALA A 612 -17.31 -14.64 4.24
N VAL A 613 -17.39 -15.78 3.57
CA VAL A 613 -17.28 -17.11 4.18
C VAL A 613 -16.00 -17.74 3.64
N PHE A 614 -15.17 -18.25 4.53
CA PHE A 614 -13.87 -18.77 4.17
C PHE A 614 -13.55 -20.09 4.91
N SER A 615 -12.76 -20.92 4.25
CA SER A 615 -12.25 -22.17 4.82
C SER A 615 -10.88 -22.45 4.25
N THR A 616 -9.86 -22.45 5.10
CA THR A 616 -8.49 -22.80 4.73
C THR A 616 -7.74 -23.31 5.95
N LYS A 617 -6.51 -23.81 5.78
CA LYS A 617 -5.61 -24.15 6.89
C LYS A 617 -4.82 -22.92 7.35
N ALA A 618 -4.22 -23.01 8.54
CA ALA A 618 -3.56 -21.88 9.21
C ALA A 618 -2.44 -21.22 8.39
N ASP A 619 -1.73 -22.02 7.59
CA ASP A 619 -0.56 -21.56 6.82
C ASP A 619 -0.95 -20.87 5.51
N ASN A 620 -2.20 -21.01 5.10
CA ASN A 620 -2.73 -20.45 3.87
C ASN A 620 -3.76 -19.37 4.18
N ARG A 621 -3.63 -18.21 3.57
CA ARG A 621 -4.48 -17.05 3.86
C ARG A 621 -5.11 -16.51 2.60
N PHE A 622 -6.35 -16.08 2.73
CA PHE A 622 -6.99 -15.21 1.76
C PHE A 622 -6.93 -13.77 2.25
N TYR A 623 -6.99 -12.85 1.32
CA TYR A 623 -7.04 -11.42 1.59
C TYR A 623 -8.13 -10.80 0.74
N ALA A 624 -8.93 -9.95 1.32
CA ALA A 624 -9.94 -9.19 0.58
C ALA A 624 -10.04 -7.78 1.14
N TYR A 625 -10.36 -6.83 0.27
CA TYR A 625 -10.69 -5.49 0.71
C TYR A 625 -12.11 -5.48 1.29
N GLU A 626 -12.26 -4.95 2.47
CA GLU A 626 -13.54 -4.67 3.12
C GLU A 626 -13.73 -3.16 3.30
N PRO A 627 -14.99 -2.65 3.38
CA PRO A 627 -15.26 -1.23 3.62
C PRO A 627 -14.49 -0.71 4.83
N GLN A 628 -13.81 0.42 4.66
CA GLN A 628 -12.98 1.05 5.68
C GLN A 628 -13.39 2.51 5.87
N LEU A 629 -13.15 3.04 7.07
CA LEU A 629 -13.23 4.47 7.31
C LEU A 629 -12.22 5.23 6.45
N SER A 630 -12.51 6.48 6.14
CA SER A 630 -11.57 7.35 5.43
C SER A 630 -10.24 7.41 6.16
N TYR A 631 -9.14 7.38 5.41
CA TYR A 631 -7.77 7.38 5.94
C TYR A 631 -7.36 6.15 6.77
N ALA A 632 -8.18 5.08 6.80
CA ALA A 632 -7.92 3.87 7.58
C ALA A 632 -7.45 2.79 6.64
N GLY A 633 -6.83 2.65 5.69
CA GLY A 633 -6.51 1.53 4.78
C GLY A 633 -6.14 0.26 5.56
N ALA A 634 -6.92 -0.77 5.41
CA ALA A 634 -6.61 -2.11 5.93
C ALA A 634 -7.00 -3.17 4.89
N PHE A 635 -6.22 -4.24 4.86
CA PHE A 635 -6.43 -5.37 3.97
C PHE A 635 -6.38 -6.67 4.80
N PRO A 636 -7.49 -7.04 5.44
CA PRO A 636 -7.51 -8.14 6.40
C PRO A 636 -7.22 -9.48 5.75
N SER A 637 -6.57 -10.35 6.52
CA SER A 637 -6.32 -11.75 6.15
C SER A 637 -7.35 -12.68 6.77
N PHE A 638 -7.79 -13.68 6.00
CA PHE A 638 -8.77 -14.68 6.37
C PHE A 638 -8.12 -16.08 6.35
N PHE A 639 -8.19 -16.78 7.47
CA PHE A 639 -7.61 -18.11 7.65
C PHE A 639 -8.44 -18.93 8.62
N HIS A 640 -8.28 -20.25 8.66
CA HIS A 640 -9.18 -21.21 9.31
C HIS A 640 -10.56 -21.28 8.64
N ARG A 641 -11.62 -21.53 9.40
CA ARG A 641 -13.01 -21.60 8.91
C ARG A 641 -13.83 -20.55 9.64
N GLY A 642 -14.46 -19.66 8.88
CA GLY A 642 -15.20 -18.57 9.53
C GLY A 642 -16.05 -17.74 8.59
N LEU A 643 -16.70 -16.76 9.20
CA LEU A 643 -17.54 -15.75 8.58
C LEU A 643 -17.04 -14.36 8.98
N ARG A 644 -16.97 -13.48 8.01
CA ARG A 644 -16.72 -12.05 8.21
C ARG A 644 -17.90 -11.25 7.71
N LEU A 645 -18.40 -10.33 8.55
CA LEU A 645 -19.43 -9.37 8.18
C LEU A 645 -18.94 -7.96 8.52
N VAL A 646 -19.19 -7.01 7.62
CA VAL A 646 -18.90 -5.59 7.85
C VAL A 646 -20.04 -4.77 7.30
N GLY A 647 -20.50 -3.80 8.08
CA GLY A 647 -21.45 -2.77 7.67
C GLY A 647 -20.84 -1.39 7.92
N GLN A 648 -20.96 -0.47 6.97
CA GLN A 648 -20.49 0.90 7.08
C GLN A 648 -21.56 1.88 6.62
N CYS A 649 -21.74 2.93 7.40
CA CYS A 649 -22.60 4.05 7.07
C CYS A 649 -21.76 5.33 7.06
N ARG A 650 -21.88 6.14 6.01
CA ARG A 650 -21.29 7.48 5.91
C ARG A 650 -22.40 8.48 5.71
N TRP A 651 -22.49 9.43 6.62
CA TRP A 651 -23.50 10.48 6.62
C TRP A 651 -22.85 11.85 6.58
N LYS A 652 -23.31 12.70 5.69
CA LYS A 652 -22.88 14.10 5.52
C LYS A 652 -24.03 15.03 5.91
N PRO A 653 -24.21 15.31 7.21
CA PRO A 653 -25.27 16.21 7.66
C PRO A 653 -25.12 17.62 7.10
N PHE A 654 -23.86 18.04 6.91
CA PHE A 654 -23.49 19.33 6.36
C PHE A 654 -22.32 19.15 5.37
N ASP A 655 -22.16 20.09 4.43
CA ASP A 655 -21.06 20.05 3.45
C ASP A 655 -19.66 20.06 4.10
N PHE A 656 -19.56 20.67 5.27
CA PHE A 656 -18.31 20.73 6.04
C PHE A 656 -18.09 19.53 6.97
N MET A 657 -19.11 18.68 7.21
CA MET A 657 -19.03 17.60 8.20
C MET A 657 -19.47 16.26 7.63
N GLN A 658 -18.67 15.23 7.91
CA GLN A 658 -18.98 13.84 7.61
C GLN A 658 -18.84 13.01 8.89
N VAL A 659 -19.85 12.21 9.19
CA VAL A 659 -19.82 11.21 10.26
C VAL A 659 -19.86 9.83 9.62
N SER A 660 -19.01 8.93 10.08
CA SER A 660 -18.96 7.56 9.58
C SER A 660 -18.96 6.58 10.75
N ALA A 661 -19.71 5.51 10.61
CA ALA A 661 -19.74 4.39 11.55
C ALA A 661 -19.52 3.09 10.77
N ARG A 662 -18.64 2.24 11.28
CA ARG A 662 -18.34 0.93 10.71
C ARG A 662 -18.40 -0.11 11.81
N PHE A 663 -19.22 -1.14 11.60
CA PHE A 663 -19.30 -2.31 12.46
C PHE A 663 -18.69 -3.51 11.76
N GLY A 664 -17.81 -4.24 12.44
CA GLY A 664 -17.17 -5.45 11.94
C GLY A 664 -17.39 -6.63 12.88
N LEU A 665 -17.74 -7.81 12.33
CA LEU A 665 -17.88 -9.05 13.04
C LEU A 665 -17.09 -10.15 12.34
N LEU A 666 -16.20 -10.83 13.07
CA LEU A 666 -15.48 -12.02 12.63
C LEU A 666 -15.84 -13.18 13.56
N HIS A 667 -16.32 -14.28 13.00
CA HIS A 667 -16.63 -15.50 13.73
C HIS A 667 -15.89 -16.70 13.14
N TYR A 668 -15.23 -17.47 13.98
CA TYR A 668 -14.59 -18.73 13.60
C TYR A 668 -15.44 -19.92 14.01
N PHE A 669 -15.67 -20.85 13.07
CA PHE A 669 -16.46 -22.06 13.33
C PHE A 669 -15.68 -23.19 13.99
N ASN A 670 -14.35 -23.09 14.01
CA ASN A 670 -13.45 -24.16 14.45
C ASN A 670 -12.38 -23.68 15.44
N LYS A 671 -12.68 -22.63 16.20
CA LYS A 671 -11.78 -22.09 17.21
C LYS A 671 -12.54 -21.64 18.45
N ASP A 672 -11.97 -21.93 19.62
CA ASP A 672 -12.50 -21.51 20.91
C ASP A 672 -11.77 -20.25 21.44
N SER A 673 -10.70 -19.80 20.77
CA SER A 673 -10.00 -18.57 21.10
C SER A 673 -9.31 -17.98 19.87
N ILE A 674 -9.19 -16.63 19.85
CA ILE A 674 -8.58 -15.86 18.77
C ILE A 674 -7.29 -15.25 19.31
N ALA A 675 -6.21 -15.28 18.51
CA ALA A 675 -4.87 -14.82 18.85
C ALA A 675 -4.22 -15.56 20.04
N SER A 676 -3.09 -15.06 20.55
CA SER A 676 -2.32 -15.68 21.65
C SER A 676 -1.72 -14.61 22.55
N GLY A 677 -1.17 -15.02 23.72
CA GLY A 677 -0.58 -14.13 24.70
C GLY A 677 -1.56 -13.06 25.20
N PRO A 678 -1.12 -11.81 25.46
CA PRO A 678 -1.99 -10.72 25.91
C PRO A 678 -3.08 -10.35 24.90
N GLN A 679 -2.89 -10.68 23.62
CA GLN A 679 -3.86 -10.44 22.54
C GLN A 679 -4.99 -11.46 22.52
N ARG A 680 -4.90 -12.55 23.26
CA ARG A 680 -5.88 -13.65 23.26
C ARG A 680 -7.28 -13.14 23.63
N ILE A 681 -8.25 -13.51 22.83
CA ILE A 681 -9.68 -13.32 23.06
C ILE A 681 -10.28 -14.70 23.34
N ASN A 682 -10.94 -14.85 24.48
CA ASN A 682 -11.68 -16.07 24.78
C ASN A 682 -12.99 -16.06 23.99
N GLY A 683 -13.22 -17.12 23.21
CA GLY A 683 -14.36 -17.24 22.32
C GLY A 683 -13.97 -17.18 20.84
N SER A 684 -14.92 -17.57 20.01
CA SER A 684 -14.80 -17.69 18.56
C SER A 684 -15.15 -16.41 17.80
N THR A 685 -15.62 -15.36 18.49
CA THR A 685 -16.15 -14.15 17.87
C THR A 685 -15.38 -12.91 18.30
N LYS A 686 -15.11 -12.06 17.31
CA LYS A 686 -14.54 -10.73 17.49
C LYS A 686 -15.43 -9.71 16.79
N SER A 687 -15.87 -8.67 17.50
CA SER A 687 -16.66 -7.58 16.91
C SER A 687 -16.17 -6.22 17.40
N ASP A 688 -16.19 -5.24 16.50
CA ASP A 688 -15.68 -3.89 16.74
C ASP A 688 -16.56 -2.84 16.07
N LEU A 689 -16.65 -1.67 16.69
CA LEU A 689 -17.27 -0.47 16.16
C LEU A 689 -16.19 0.59 15.98
N ASN A 690 -16.09 1.12 14.76
CA ASN A 690 -15.17 2.21 14.44
C ASN A 690 -16.02 3.44 14.09
N LEU A 691 -15.77 4.55 14.78
CA LEU A 691 -16.44 5.82 14.58
C LEU A 691 -15.46 6.85 14.04
N GLN A 692 -15.92 7.71 13.13
CA GLN A 692 -15.09 8.78 12.56
C GLN A 692 -15.92 10.04 12.37
N VAL A 693 -15.32 11.18 12.70
CA VAL A 693 -15.82 12.51 12.33
C VAL A 693 -14.77 13.23 11.51
N ILE A 694 -15.15 13.75 10.37
CA ILE A 694 -14.32 14.61 9.50
C ILE A 694 -14.98 15.96 9.39
N MET A 695 -14.24 17.04 9.66
CA MET A 695 -14.68 18.42 9.48
C MET A 695 -13.76 19.16 8.52
N ARG A 696 -14.33 19.96 7.61
CA ARG A 696 -13.62 20.73 6.56
C ARG A 696 -14.14 22.15 6.55
N PHE A 697 -13.32 23.13 6.83
CA PHE A 697 -13.72 24.54 6.86
C PHE A 697 -12.57 25.47 6.49
#